data_19f53f3121ad00b7c4a7638f382e5b2d
#
_entry.id   19f53f3121ad00b7c4a7638f382e5b2d
#
_cell.length_a   1.000
_cell.length_b   1.000
_cell.length_c   1.000
_cell.angle_alpha   90.00
_cell.angle_beta   90.00
_cell.angle_gamma   90.00
#
_symmetry.space_group_name_H-M   'P 1'
#
loop_
_entity.id
_entity.type
_entity.pdbx_description
1 polymer ?
#
loop_
_entity_poly.entity_id
_entity_poly.type
_entity_poly.pdbx_seq_one_letter_code
_entity_poly.pdbx_strand_id
1 'polypeptide(L)'
;LSEIEFEIDGKLVTANQGDSIISIADREGIDVPRFCYHKKLSVAANCRMCLVDVEGVPKAQPACSTPVANGMKIHTRNDKAKSAQKAVMEFLLINHPLDCPICDQGGECELQDVAMEYGTDVSKFNLGKRIVADKGIGALIQTDMTRCIHCTRCVRFGAEVAGIVEMGGTGRGEGVKIEPFLTEGIQSELSGNMIDVCPVGALTSKPFRYEARTWQMNAVETIARHDLVGSNIYTQTYRGRVKRVVARDNELVNETWISDRDRFSYEGLNHESRALHPKIKKNNKWQETSWEVALDFAISGLKKNTQNADQLGVLASKNSTLEEYYLMQKLARGFGSENIDYRLDKADLSIGNTMLSNITLAEMESTDHALIVNSYLRLEQPMINHRIRKATLNGASVNTINNKKFDFNYQTDLEILSSPQKTLLMLQSILKSLHERTKTTVPKYLSKLTVDDSQNKIADDLIAAERPVIILGEHVNSNISSSDIASIISEIAALANAKIANLSLNGNSLSAEKVGFKPSNNGKNAISMFTENTKAFLLMDVDFNYDFIDSKLAADTFNNDDVFVISLNSFEDEITLMNSDVILPLAGFYESSGTHINFDGVAQSFSASVKGPGDSKPGWKIIKVLADILELNGFEYTDSTQVADDALSMSSANNNDLVKNNIKETDDSKVAVHWQYSPYAIDGITRKAKALQETPIGKMNDAFISLATAKELKLSEGDLYHGVPVSINETVAEGCVFVHTYQSRKG
;
A
#
# COMPACT_ATOMS: atom_id res chain seq x y z
N LEU A 1 2.26 33.34 -16.77
CA LEU A 1 3.73 33.40 -16.80
C LEU A 1 4.13 33.76 -18.22
N SER A 2 5.05 34.73 -18.37
CA SER A 2 5.55 35.15 -19.70
C SER A 2 6.41 34.03 -20.29
N GLU A 3 6.06 33.60 -21.50
CA GLU A 3 6.88 32.69 -22.28
C GLU A 3 8.15 33.39 -22.73
N ILE A 4 9.29 32.73 -22.62
CA ILE A 4 10.61 33.21 -23.00
C ILE A 4 11.22 32.28 -24.03
N GLU A 5 12.01 32.82 -24.96
CA GLU A 5 12.78 32.05 -25.94
C GLU A 5 14.28 32.14 -25.64
N PHE A 6 14.99 31.02 -25.76
CA PHE A 6 16.42 30.93 -25.56
C PHE A 6 16.99 29.70 -26.30
N GLU A 7 18.31 29.55 -26.29
CA GLU A 7 19.01 28.51 -27.06
C GLU A 7 19.77 27.54 -26.13
N ILE A 8 19.62 26.21 -26.34
CA ILE A 8 20.46 25.18 -25.72
C ILE A 8 21.12 24.37 -26.83
N ASP A 9 22.46 24.37 -26.86
CA ASP A 9 23.28 23.62 -27.82
C ASP A 9 22.86 23.85 -29.28
N GLY A 10 22.48 25.09 -29.64
CA GLY A 10 22.04 25.49 -30.98
C GLY A 10 20.56 25.23 -31.25
N LYS A 11 19.81 24.66 -30.34
CA LYS A 11 18.36 24.42 -30.43
C LYS A 11 17.60 25.56 -29.76
N LEU A 12 16.76 26.26 -30.53
CA LEU A 12 15.84 27.27 -29.98
C LEU A 12 14.71 26.58 -29.21
N VAL A 13 14.47 26.99 -27.98
CA VAL A 13 13.48 26.41 -27.08
C VAL A 13 12.69 27.48 -26.33
N THR A 14 11.48 27.18 -25.95
CA THR A 14 10.61 28.05 -25.14
C THR A 14 10.45 27.52 -23.72
N ALA A 15 10.27 28.41 -22.75
CA ALA A 15 10.08 28.07 -21.35
C ALA A 15 9.24 29.12 -20.63
N ASN A 16 8.77 28.80 -19.43
CA ASN A 16 8.20 29.80 -18.56
C ASN A 16 9.29 30.51 -17.78
N GLN A 17 9.08 31.79 -17.49
CA GLN A 17 9.97 32.55 -16.64
C GLN A 17 10.11 31.89 -15.26
N GLY A 18 11.33 31.56 -14.84
CA GLY A 18 11.62 30.89 -13.57
C GLY A 18 11.97 29.41 -13.70
N ASP A 19 11.69 28.79 -14.85
CA ASP A 19 12.14 27.42 -15.10
C ASP A 19 13.68 27.34 -15.04
N SER A 20 14.20 26.21 -14.54
CA SER A 20 15.65 25.98 -14.50
C SER A 20 16.18 25.43 -15.82
N ILE A 21 17.45 25.68 -16.11
CA ILE A 21 18.10 25.13 -17.31
C ILE A 21 17.95 23.64 -17.39
N ILE A 22 18.11 22.91 -16.25
CA ILE A 22 18.06 21.44 -16.22
C ILE A 22 16.65 20.90 -16.50
N SER A 23 15.59 21.58 -16.02
CA SER A 23 14.21 21.13 -16.27
C SER A 23 13.84 21.23 -17.75
N ILE A 24 14.34 22.27 -18.43
CA ILE A 24 14.12 22.44 -19.86
C ILE A 24 15.00 21.47 -20.66
N ALA A 25 16.26 21.28 -20.27
CA ALA A 25 17.14 20.29 -20.89
C ALA A 25 16.51 18.88 -20.85
N ASP A 26 15.96 18.49 -19.70
CA ASP A 26 15.24 17.20 -19.54
C ASP A 26 14.04 17.10 -20.47
N ARG A 27 13.21 18.15 -20.55
CA ARG A 27 12.05 18.21 -21.45
C ARG A 27 12.45 18.06 -22.92
N GLU A 28 13.58 18.66 -23.30
CA GLU A 28 14.07 18.63 -24.67
C GLU A 28 14.95 17.41 -25.00
N GLY A 29 15.13 16.48 -24.05
CA GLY A 29 15.96 15.28 -24.22
C GLY A 29 17.46 15.57 -24.27
N ILE A 30 17.92 16.71 -23.71
CA ILE A 30 19.33 17.10 -23.63
C ILE A 30 19.87 16.63 -22.28
N ASP A 31 20.78 15.68 -22.31
CA ASP A 31 21.37 15.15 -21.08
C ASP A 31 22.37 16.16 -20.48
N VAL A 32 22.16 16.46 -19.18
CA VAL A 32 23.06 17.28 -18.35
C VAL A 32 23.42 16.43 -17.11
N PRO A 33 24.71 16.09 -16.92
CA PRO A 33 25.14 15.21 -15.83
C PRO A 33 24.82 15.81 -14.47
N ARG A 34 24.34 14.98 -13.52
CA ARG A 34 23.88 15.43 -12.20
C ARG A 34 23.98 14.35 -11.14
N PHE A 35 24.02 14.75 -9.85
CA PHE A 35 23.89 13.83 -8.72
C PHE A 35 22.94 14.35 -7.64
N CYS A 36 23.02 15.62 -7.23
CA CYS A 36 22.16 16.11 -6.16
C CYS A 36 20.75 16.47 -6.64
N TYR A 37 20.56 16.83 -7.89
CA TYR A 37 19.25 17.12 -8.45
C TYR A 37 18.41 15.85 -8.64
N HIS A 38 17.16 15.93 -8.27
CA HIS A 38 16.15 14.92 -8.52
C HIS A 38 14.82 15.62 -8.83
N LYS A 39 14.08 15.13 -9.86
CA LYS A 39 12.86 15.80 -10.36
C LYS A 39 11.78 16.04 -9.30
N LYS A 40 11.77 15.22 -8.24
CA LYS A 40 10.77 15.23 -7.16
C LYS A 40 11.30 15.77 -5.83
N LEU A 41 12.50 16.32 -5.78
CA LEU A 41 13.10 16.86 -4.56
C LEU A 41 13.54 18.31 -4.79
N SER A 42 13.58 19.10 -3.73
CA SER A 42 14.09 20.47 -3.78
C SER A 42 15.51 20.56 -4.33
N VAL A 43 15.89 21.69 -4.89
CA VAL A 43 17.20 21.89 -5.51
C VAL A 43 18.27 22.19 -4.44
N ALA A 44 19.19 21.24 -4.23
CA ALA A 44 20.32 21.42 -3.29
C ALA A 44 21.52 22.20 -3.90
N ALA A 45 21.74 22.10 -5.19
CA ALA A 45 22.83 22.74 -5.95
C ALA A 45 24.25 22.50 -5.37
N ASN A 46 24.48 21.40 -4.62
CA ASN A 46 25.73 21.15 -3.87
C ASN A 46 26.77 20.30 -4.63
N CYS A 47 26.37 19.38 -5.51
CA CYS A 47 27.33 18.50 -6.19
C CYS A 47 28.08 19.19 -7.33
N ARG A 48 27.52 20.23 -7.93
CA ARG A 48 28.10 21.00 -9.05
C ARG A 48 28.36 20.20 -10.33
N MET A 49 27.87 18.99 -10.46
CA MET A 49 28.08 18.18 -11.66
C MET A 49 27.38 18.74 -12.90
N CYS A 50 26.25 19.43 -12.72
CA CYS A 50 25.44 20.01 -13.79
C CYS A 50 25.93 21.37 -14.27
N LEU A 51 27.24 21.65 -14.21
CA LEU A 51 27.81 22.88 -14.71
C LEU A 51 27.73 22.96 -16.24
N VAL A 52 27.14 24.04 -16.74
CA VAL A 52 27.00 24.37 -18.18
C VAL A 52 27.63 25.75 -18.45
N ASP A 53 27.97 26.02 -19.71
CA ASP A 53 28.44 27.33 -20.12
C ASP A 53 27.25 28.17 -20.60
N VAL A 54 27.16 29.39 -20.07
CA VAL A 54 26.19 30.41 -20.51
C VAL A 54 26.98 31.54 -21.17
N GLU A 55 26.66 31.89 -22.43
CA GLU A 55 27.36 32.95 -23.15
C GLU A 55 27.28 34.28 -22.39
N GLY A 56 28.41 34.97 -22.34
CA GLY A 56 28.53 36.22 -21.60
C GLY A 56 28.76 36.06 -20.09
N VAL A 57 28.71 34.85 -19.54
CA VAL A 57 28.99 34.59 -18.13
C VAL A 57 30.38 33.99 -17.95
N PRO A 58 31.30 34.64 -17.18
CA PRO A 58 32.67 34.17 -17.07
C PRO A 58 32.85 32.76 -16.48
N LYS A 59 32.00 32.38 -15.54
CA LYS A 59 32.06 31.07 -14.84
C LYS A 59 30.94 30.14 -15.31
N ALA A 60 31.22 28.85 -15.42
CA ALA A 60 30.19 27.84 -15.65
C ALA A 60 29.09 27.91 -14.57
N GLN A 61 27.83 27.74 -14.97
CA GLN A 61 26.65 27.88 -14.13
C GLN A 61 26.03 26.52 -13.82
N PRO A 62 25.52 26.31 -12.61
CA PRO A 62 24.83 25.07 -12.26
C PRO A 62 23.41 25.02 -12.89
N ALA A 63 23.18 24.15 -13.87
CA ALA A 63 21.93 24.09 -14.61
C ALA A 63 20.71 23.83 -13.71
N CYS A 64 20.87 23.12 -12.59
CA CYS A 64 19.77 22.79 -11.67
C CYS A 64 19.22 24.00 -10.90
N SER A 65 20.00 25.05 -10.70
CA SER A 65 19.61 26.23 -9.92
C SER A 65 19.67 27.56 -10.68
N THR A 66 20.03 27.52 -11.96
CA THR A 66 20.08 28.71 -12.80
C THR A 66 18.76 28.81 -13.57
N PRO A 67 17.95 29.88 -13.34
CA PRO A 67 16.75 30.13 -14.11
C PRO A 67 17.09 30.54 -15.54
N VAL A 68 16.25 30.15 -16.49
CA VAL A 68 16.39 30.56 -17.88
C VAL A 68 15.93 32.02 -18.09
N ALA A 69 16.54 32.72 -19.06
CA ALA A 69 16.18 34.06 -19.40
C ALA A 69 16.11 34.24 -20.94
N ASN A 70 15.32 35.22 -21.39
CA ASN A 70 15.10 35.45 -22.80
C ASN A 70 16.42 35.78 -23.54
N GLY A 71 16.65 35.15 -24.69
CA GLY A 71 17.86 35.30 -25.49
C GLY A 71 19.12 34.66 -24.90
N MET A 72 19.02 33.91 -23.79
CA MET A 72 20.14 33.18 -23.20
C MET A 72 20.66 32.12 -24.19
N LYS A 73 21.98 31.95 -24.28
CA LYS A 73 22.60 30.87 -25.05
C LYS A 73 23.40 29.97 -24.12
N ILE A 74 23.06 28.70 -24.13
CA ILE A 74 23.57 27.70 -23.20
C ILE A 74 24.26 26.59 -23.98
N HIS A 75 25.47 26.23 -23.54
CA HIS A 75 26.22 25.11 -24.09
C HIS A 75 26.49 24.07 -23.01
N THR A 76 25.97 22.87 -23.21
CA THR A 76 26.11 21.77 -22.24
C THR A 76 27.37 20.96 -22.49
N ARG A 77 27.92 20.97 -23.70
CA ARG A 77 29.01 20.07 -24.16
C ARG A 77 30.21 20.84 -24.80
N ASN A 78 30.32 22.14 -24.67
CA ASN A 78 31.50 22.84 -25.15
C ASN A 78 32.73 22.63 -24.23
N ASP A 79 33.90 23.06 -24.62
CA ASP A 79 35.15 22.84 -23.87
C ASP A 79 35.10 23.36 -22.44
N LYS A 80 34.45 24.52 -22.21
CA LYS A 80 34.29 25.12 -20.88
C LYS A 80 33.42 24.26 -19.98
N ALA A 81 32.25 23.82 -20.47
CA ALA A 81 31.36 22.94 -19.73
C ALA A 81 32.02 21.58 -19.42
N LYS A 82 32.60 20.92 -20.43
CA LYS A 82 33.32 19.66 -20.27
C LYS A 82 34.49 19.73 -19.28
N SER A 83 35.29 20.82 -19.35
CA SER A 83 36.40 21.01 -18.41
C SER A 83 35.91 21.14 -16.97
N ALA A 84 34.80 21.90 -16.76
CA ALA A 84 34.21 22.06 -15.44
C ALA A 84 33.62 20.75 -14.90
N GLN A 85 32.87 20.02 -15.73
CA GLN A 85 32.27 18.71 -15.36
C GLN A 85 33.36 17.69 -15.04
N LYS A 86 34.45 17.65 -15.83
CA LYS A 86 35.60 16.74 -15.60
C LYS A 86 36.30 17.03 -14.26
N ALA A 87 36.52 18.31 -13.93
CA ALA A 87 37.11 18.70 -12.65
C ALA A 87 36.22 18.32 -11.46
N VAL A 88 34.90 18.47 -11.57
CA VAL A 88 33.94 18.06 -10.54
C VAL A 88 33.96 16.54 -10.37
N MET A 89 33.98 15.78 -11.47
CA MET A 89 34.05 14.33 -11.42
C MET A 89 35.34 13.84 -10.72
N GLU A 90 36.50 14.42 -11.08
CA GLU A 90 37.76 14.12 -10.41
C GLU A 90 37.67 14.36 -8.90
N PHE A 91 37.07 15.50 -8.48
CA PHE A 91 36.87 15.83 -7.08
C PHE A 91 35.98 14.82 -6.34
N LEU A 92 34.85 14.39 -6.95
CA LEU A 92 33.97 13.38 -6.37
C LEU A 92 34.63 12.02 -6.21
N LEU A 93 35.54 11.66 -7.10
CA LEU A 93 36.25 10.37 -7.09
C LEU A 93 37.43 10.32 -6.12
N ILE A 94 37.94 11.46 -5.62
CA ILE A 94 39.09 11.54 -4.70
C ILE A 94 38.94 10.55 -3.53
N ASN A 95 37.82 10.60 -2.83
CA ASN A 95 37.55 9.75 -1.67
C ASN A 95 36.65 8.55 -1.97
N HIS A 96 36.14 8.41 -3.18
CA HIS A 96 35.27 7.27 -3.52
C HIS A 96 36.10 5.97 -3.56
N PRO A 97 35.69 4.88 -2.83
CA PRO A 97 36.46 3.65 -2.78
C PRO A 97 36.39 2.86 -4.11
N LEU A 98 37.35 2.00 -4.37
CA LEU A 98 37.39 1.11 -5.54
C LEU A 98 36.56 -0.16 -5.32
N ASP A 99 35.32 0.01 -4.88
CA ASP A 99 34.43 -1.08 -4.43
C ASP A 99 33.49 -1.60 -5.53
N CYS A 100 33.54 -1.10 -6.76
CA CYS A 100 32.60 -1.51 -7.82
C CYS A 100 32.43 -3.04 -7.95
N PRO A 101 33.48 -3.87 -7.82
CA PRO A 101 33.34 -5.33 -7.90
C PRO A 101 32.48 -5.94 -6.77
N ILE A 102 32.41 -5.30 -5.60
CA ILE A 102 31.65 -5.76 -4.42
C ILE A 102 30.47 -4.86 -4.09
N CYS A 103 30.23 -3.80 -4.84
CA CYS A 103 29.15 -2.85 -4.63
C CYS A 103 27.89 -3.31 -5.37
N ASP A 104 26.76 -3.46 -4.67
CA ASP A 104 25.51 -3.89 -5.31
C ASP A 104 24.95 -2.88 -6.32
N GLN A 105 25.37 -1.60 -6.26
CA GLN A 105 25.02 -0.59 -7.25
C GLN A 105 25.79 -0.73 -8.57
N GLY A 106 26.80 -1.60 -8.63
CA GLY A 106 27.62 -1.80 -9.84
C GLY A 106 26.78 -2.27 -11.03
N GLY A 107 26.78 -1.49 -12.13
CA GLY A 107 25.97 -1.70 -13.33
C GLY A 107 24.68 -0.89 -13.41
N GLU A 108 24.32 -0.15 -12.34
CA GLU A 108 23.20 0.81 -12.30
C GLU A 108 23.57 2.06 -11.49
N CYS A 109 24.86 2.39 -11.41
CA CYS A 109 25.41 3.44 -10.56
C CYS A 109 25.55 4.75 -11.35
N GLU A 110 24.76 5.78 -11.02
CA GLU A 110 24.86 7.10 -11.69
C GLU A 110 26.30 7.64 -11.67
N LEU A 111 27.04 7.45 -10.55
CA LEU A 111 28.43 7.91 -10.47
C LEU A 111 29.34 7.15 -11.45
N GLN A 112 29.16 5.85 -11.64
CA GLN A 112 29.94 5.03 -12.56
C GLN A 112 29.69 5.47 -14.01
N ASP A 113 28.42 5.62 -14.39
CA ASP A 113 28.04 6.02 -15.76
C ASP A 113 28.54 7.42 -16.11
N VAL A 114 28.31 8.37 -15.22
CA VAL A 114 28.82 9.74 -15.40
C VAL A 114 30.35 9.81 -15.37
N ALA A 115 31.01 8.96 -14.57
CA ALA A 115 32.49 8.90 -14.56
C ALA A 115 33.05 8.36 -15.86
N MET A 116 32.39 7.42 -16.51
CA MET A 116 32.80 6.89 -17.82
C MET A 116 32.61 7.91 -18.94
N GLU A 117 31.55 8.73 -18.91
CA GLU A 117 31.30 9.72 -19.97
C GLU A 117 32.06 11.04 -19.77
N TYR A 118 32.16 11.54 -18.54
CA TYR A 118 32.68 12.87 -18.21
C TYR A 118 33.99 12.85 -17.40
N GLY A 119 34.46 11.69 -16.98
CA GLY A 119 35.67 11.52 -16.17
C GLY A 119 36.98 11.42 -16.95
N THR A 120 38.00 10.89 -16.28
CA THR A 120 39.30 10.49 -16.85
C THR A 120 39.60 9.06 -16.44
N ASP A 121 40.38 8.36 -17.26
CA ASP A 121 40.85 7.00 -17.05
C ASP A 121 42.01 6.91 -16.04
N VAL A 122 42.64 8.05 -15.67
CA VAL A 122 43.77 8.11 -14.75
C VAL A 122 43.46 8.99 -13.55
N SER A 123 43.62 8.44 -12.34
CA SER A 123 43.58 9.22 -11.11
C SER A 123 44.96 9.85 -10.83
N LYS A 124 44.93 11.16 -10.52
CA LYS A 124 46.15 11.87 -10.07
C LYS A 124 46.25 11.92 -8.53
N PHE A 125 45.26 11.38 -7.83
CA PHE A 125 45.19 11.35 -6.37
C PHE A 125 45.88 10.06 -5.83
N ASN A 126 46.92 10.25 -5.05
CA ASN A 126 47.79 9.18 -4.48
C ASN A 126 47.85 9.21 -2.94
N LEU A 127 47.00 10.01 -2.29
CA LEU A 127 46.87 9.98 -0.84
C LEU A 127 45.86 8.91 -0.40
N GLY A 128 45.81 8.59 0.90
CA GLY A 128 44.84 7.66 1.46
C GLY A 128 43.39 8.19 1.32
N LYS A 129 42.48 7.33 0.88
CA LYS A 129 41.07 7.69 0.80
C LYS A 129 40.45 7.69 2.18
N ARG A 130 39.45 8.56 2.39
CA ARG A 130 38.66 8.63 3.62
C ARG A 130 37.88 7.34 3.85
N ILE A 131 37.82 6.88 5.09
CA ILE A 131 36.99 5.77 5.54
C ILE A 131 35.93 6.32 6.51
N VAL A 132 34.68 5.92 6.31
CA VAL A 132 33.55 6.28 7.16
C VAL A 132 33.00 5.01 7.79
N ALA A 133 32.85 5.01 9.11
CA ALA A 133 32.22 3.88 9.81
C ALA A 133 30.72 3.84 9.47
N ASP A 134 30.22 2.64 9.21
CA ASP A 134 28.82 2.41 8.95
C ASP A 134 28.03 2.36 10.26
N LYS A 135 26.83 2.98 10.24
CA LYS A 135 25.82 2.82 11.27
C LYS A 135 24.68 1.99 10.69
N GLY A 136 24.21 1.00 11.43
CA GLY A 136 23.00 0.28 11.06
C GLY A 136 21.79 1.23 11.06
N ILE A 137 20.99 1.20 10.01
CA ILE A 137 19.78 2.03 9.87
C ILE A 137 18.48 1.23 9.78
N GLY A 138 18.52 -0.04 10.15
CA GLY A 138 17.36 -0.91 10.20
C GLY A 138 17.53 -2.22 9.44
N ALA A 139 16.41 -2.92 9.22
CA ALA A 139 16.37 -4.23 8.58
C ALA A 139 16.36 -4.16 7.04
N LEU A 140 15.91 -3.04 6.47
CA LEU A 140 15.63 -2.91 5.03
C LEU A 140 16.80 -2.36 4.23
N ILE A 141 17.57 -1.43 4.80
CA ILE A 141 18.60 -0.69 4.09
C ILE A 141 19.99 -1.03 4.65
N GLN A 142 20.90 -1.36 3.75
CA GLN A 142 22.32 -1.55 4.05
C GLN A 142 23.06 -0.25 3.78
N THR A 143 23.94 0.12 4.71
CA THR A 143 24.82 1.29 4.58
C THR A 143 26.25 0.87 4.24
N ASP A 144 26.87 1.60 3.33
CA ASP A 144 28.29 1.57 3.00
C ASP A 144 28.74 3.04 2.80
N MET A 145 28.81 3.79 3.90
CA MET A 145 28.87 5.26 3.88
C MET A 145 30.20 5.82 3.39
N THR A 146 31.25 5.03 3.28
CA THR A 146 32.48 5.40 2.57
C THR A 146 32.22 5.72 1.09
N ARG A 147 31.19 5.12 0.47
CA ARG A 147 30.76 5.38 -0.91
C ARG A 147 29.94 6.64 -1.10
N CYS A 148 29.50 7.27 0.00
CA CYS A 148 28.61 8.43 -0.02
C CYS A 148 29.30 9.65 -0.65
N ILE A 149 28.64 10.30 -1.65
CA ILE A 149 29.11 11.52 -2.33
C ILE A 149 28.44 12.80 -1.80
N HIS A 150 27.77 12.73 -0.66
CA HIS A 150 27.09 13.84 0.02
C HIS A 150 26.07 14.61 -0.84
N CYS A 151 25.38 13.93 -1.74
CA CYS A 151 24.38 14.54 -2.61
C CYS A 151 23.12 15.02 -1.87
N THR A 152 22.91 14.54 -0.64
CA THR A 152 21.77 14.84 0.25
C THR A 152 20.39 14.43 -0.26
N ARG A 153 20.27 13.62 -1.35
CA ARG A 153 18.98 13.16 -1.85
C ARG A 153 18.20 12.39 -0.78
N CYS A 154 18.84 11.47 -0.03
CA CYS A 154 18.20 10.70 1.04
C CYS A 154 17.71 11.58 2.20
N VAL A 155 18.47 12.61 2.59
CA VAL A 155 18.09 13.56 3.64
C VAL A 155 16.85 14.37 3.21
N ARG A 156 16.85 14.89 1.98
CA ARG A 156 15.72 15.64 1.43
C ARG A 156 14.50 14.76 1.21
N PHE A 157 14.69 13.51 0.76
CA PHE A 157 13.61 12.55 0.67
C PHE A 157 12.93 12.34 2.03
N GLY A 158 13.70 12.09 3.10
CA GLY A 158 13.14 11.95 4.44
C GLY A 158 12.33 13.17 4.88
N ALA A 159 12.86 14.38 4.70
CA ALA A 159 12.21 15.62 5.11
C ALA A 159 11.00 15.99 4.22
N GLU A 160 11.12 15.88 2.90
CA GLU A 160 10.16 16.43 1.95
C GLU A 160 9.06 15.43 1.56
N VAL A 161 9.42 14.17 1.33
CA VAL A 161 8.52 13.11 0.87
C VAL A 161 7.99 12.28 2.04
N ALA A 162 8.88 11.65 2.80
CA ALA A 162 8.48 10.84 3.95
C ALA A 162 7.95 11.67 5.14
N GLY A 163 8.34 12.94 5.24
CA GLY A 163 7.91 13.83 6.32
C GLY A 163 8.57 13.58 7.67
N ILE A 164 9.63 12.79 7.70
CA ILE A 164 10.37 12.43 8.90
C ILE A 164 11.86 12.76 8.70
N VAL A 165 12.43 13.57 9.58
CA VAL A 165 13.85 13.93 9.55
C VAL A 165 14.63 12.97 10.43
N GLU A 166 14.92 11.78 9.93
CA GLU A 166 15.66 10.74 10.67
C GLU A 166 17.15 10.71 10.30
N MET A 167 17.53 11.26 9.14
CA MET A 167 18.90 11.34 8.66
C MET A 167 19.33 12.78 8.39
N GLY A 168 20.61 13.05 8.54
CA GLY A 168 21.17 14.35 8.23
C GLY A 168 22.69 14.36 8.15
N GLY A 169 23.24 15.54 7.88
CA GLY A 169 24.69 15.77 7.89
C GLY A 169 25.18 16.06 9.29
N THR A 170 26.11 15.27 9.79
CA THR A 170 26.82 15.51 11.05
C THR A 170 28.27 15.86 10.79
N GLY A 171 28.93 16.57 11.72
CA GLY A 171 30.31 17.01 11.56
C GLY A 171 30.46 18.26 10.69
N ARG A 172 31.67 18.59 10.31
CA ARG A 172 31.99 19.72 9.41
C ARG A 172 33.24 19.46 8.58
N GLY A 173 33.38 20.20 7.47
CA GLY A 173 34.54 20.08 6.56
C GLY A 173 34.68 18.66 6.04
N GLU A 174 35.88 18.11 6.06
CA GLU A 174 36.16 16.72 5.61
C GLU A 174 35.51 15.67 6.52
N GLY A 175 35.15 16.01 7.76
CA GLY A 175 34.49 15.13 8.70
C GLY A 175 32.96 15.03 8.54
N VAL A 176 32.35 15.69 7.55
CA VAL A 176 30.92 15.59 7.31
C VAL A 176 30.56 14.16 6.92
N LYS A 177 29.51 13.63 7.53
CA LYS A 177 28.92 12.32 7.21
C LYS A 177 27.41 12.46 7.15
N ILE A 178 26.78 11.66 6.31
CA ILE A 178 25.33 11.48 6.32
C ILE A 178 25.06 10.25 7.20
N GLU A 179 24.29 10.44 8.27
CA GLU A 179 24.00 9.38 9.23
C GLU A 179 22.66 9.63 9.94
N PRO A 180 22.03 8.60 10.55
CA PRO A 180 20.82 8.79 11.33
C PRO A 180 21.14 9.53 12.62
N PHE A 181 20.18 10.35 13.08
CA PHE A 181 20.29 11.10 14.35
C PHE A 181 20.01 10.20 15.56
N LEU A 182 19.14 9.21 15.39
CA LEU A 182 18.74 8.26 16.44
C LEU A 182 19.40 6.89 16.23
N THR A 183 19.53 6.14 17.31
CA THR A 183 20.10 4.78 17.28
C THR A 183 19.12 3.73 16.77
N GLU A 184 17.81 4.04 16.77
CA GLU A 184 16.74 3.13 16.37
C GLU A 184 16.62 2.91 14.87
N GLY A 185 17.38 3.66 14.06
CA GLY A 185 17.35 3.56 12.62
C GLY A 185 16.20 4.35 11.99
N ILE A 186 15.87 4.02 10.74
CA ILE A 186 14.81 4.69 9.96
C ILE A 186 13.51 3.93 10.15
N GLN A 187 12.43 4.63 10.52
CA GLN A 187 11.14 4.05 10.84
C GLN A 187 10.03 4.38 9.81
N SER A 188 10.35 5.17 8.79
CA SER A 188 9.37 5.51 7.75
C SER A 188 8.95 4.30 6.95
N GLU A 189 7.65 4.18 6.69
CA GLU A 189 7.02 3.18 5.79
C GLU A 189 7.38 3.37 4.30
N LEU A 190 8.11 4.45 3.98
CA LEU A 190 8.63 4.78 2.65
C LEU A 190 10.15 4.69 2.57
N SER A 191 10.81 4.15 3.61
CA SER A 191 12.26 4.22 3.80
C SER A 191 13.04 3.63 2.62
N GLY A 192 12.54 2.57 1.99
CA GLY A 192 13.19 1.88 0.86
C GLY A 192 13.41 2.78 -0.37
N ASN A 193 12.66 3.87 -0.53
CA ASN A 193 12.92 4.83 -1.61
C ASN A 193 14.25 5.58 -1.46
N MET A 194 14.85 5.58 -0.26
CA MET A 194 16.21 6.11 -0.07
C MET A 194 17.25 5.31 -0.86
N ILE A 195 16.98 4.04 -1.17
CA ILE A 195 17.83 3.21 -2.03
C ILE A 195 17.80 3.74 -3.47
N ASP A 196 16.60 4.02 -3.98
CA ASP A 196 16.41 4.47 -5.38
C ASP A 196 16.95 5.88 -5.60
N VAL A 197 16.76 6.80 -4.64
CA VAL A 197 17.29 8.16 -4.78
C VAL A 197 18.80 8.26 -4.55
N CYS A 198 19.43 7.23 -3.99
CA CYS A 198 20.88 7.23 -3.77
C CYS A 198 21.62 6.98 -5.09
N PRO A 199 22.39 7.96 -5.63
CA PRO A 199 23.04 7.81 -6.93
C PRO A 199 24.26 6.88 -6.91
N VAL A 200 24.60 6.34 -5.74
CA VAL A 200 25.76 5.46 -5.50
C VAL A 200 25.40 4.34 -4.55
N GLY A 201 26.24 3.33 -4.43
CA GLY A 201 26.04 2.20 -3.54
C GLY A 201 26.29 2.47 -2.06
N ALA A 202 25.97 3.69 -1.58
CA ALA A 202 26.07 4.03 -0.16
C ALA A 202 24.85 3.55 0.63
N LEU A 203 23.67 3.51 0.00
CA LEU A 203 22.43 2.94 0.53
C LEU A 203 21.93 1.90 -0.47
N THR A 204 21.83 0.65 -0.04
CA THR A 204 21.41 -0.47 -0.89
C THR A 204 20.40 -1.35 -0.17
N SER A 205 19.68 -2.19 -0.91
CA SER A 205 18.72 -3.12 -0.31
C SER A 205 19.45 -4.19 0.50
N LYS A 206 19.15 -4.29 1.79
CA LYS A 206 19.78 -5.27 2.68
C LYS A 206 19.37 -6.71 2.33
N PRO A 207 18.09 -7.03 2.02
CA PRO A 207 17.69 -8.36 1.57
C PRO A 207 18.27 -8.78 0.23
N PHE A 208 18.58 -7.82 -0.64
CA PHE A 208 19.16 -8.09 -1.96
C PHE A 208 20.68 -8.14 -1.97
N ARG A 209 21.36 -7.89 -0.84
CA ARG A 209 22.81 -7.75 -0.78
C ARG A 209 23.52 -8.98 -1.33
N TYR A 210 24.36 -8.79 -2.38
CA TYR A 210 25.17 -9.81 -3.08
C TYR A 210 24.37 -10.90 -3.80
N GLU A 211 23.07 -10.71 -4.05
CA GLU A 211 22.21 -11.71 -4.68
C GLU A 211 22.39 -11.82 -6.21
N ALA A 212 22.48 -10.70 -6.91
CA ALA A 212 22.63 -10.66 -8.36
C ALA A 212 23.19 -9.31 -8.84
N ARG A 213 23.63 -9.26 -10.10
CA ARG A 213 23.96 -8.03 -10.81
C ARG A 213 22.82 -7.61 -11.71
N THR A 214 22.67 -6.30 -11.94
CA THR A 214 21.58 -5.74 -12.75
C THR A 214 21.47 -6.39 -14.13
N TRP A 215 22.58 -6.59 -14.83
CA TRP A 215 22.61 -7.23 -16.15
C TRP A 215 22.31 -8.74 -16.15
N GLN A 216 22.21 -9.37 -14.99
CA GLN A 216 21.81 -10.77 -14.84
C GLN A 216 20.30 -10.93 -14.65
N MET A 217 19.60 -9.83 -14.36
CA MET A 217 18.18 -9.84 -14.01
C MET A 217 17.32 -9.41 -15.19
N ASN A 218 16.13 -10.00 -15.27
CA ASN A 218 15.07 -9.53 -16.15
C ASN A 218 14.11 -8.67 -15.34
N ALA A 219 13.76 -7.49 -15.86
CA ALA A 219 12.74 -6.63 -15.29
C ALA A 219 11.39 -6.94 -15.94
N VAL A 220 10.37 -7.18 -15.13
CA VAL A 220 8.99 -7.42 -15.57
C VAL A 220 8.10 -6.35 -14.96
N GLU A 221 7.34 -5.68 -15.82
CA GLU A 221 6.35 -4.69 -15.40
C GLU A 221 5.19 -5.38 -14.69
N THR A 222 4.82 -4.86 -13.52
CA THR A 222 3.71 -5.36 -12.73
C THR A 222 3.20 -4.26 -11.79
N ILE A 223 2.32 -4.63 -10.88
CA ILE A 223 1.75 -3.73 -9.88
C ILE A 223 1.88 -4.34 -8.49
N ALA A 224 1.90 -3.50 -7.47
CA ALA A 224 1.72 -3.90 -6.09
C ALA A 224 0.22 -4.07 -5.81
N ARG A 225 -0.15 -5.13 -5.08
CA ARG A 225 -1.55 -5.49 -4.81
C ARG A 225 -1.91 -5.45 -3.32
N HIS A 226 -1.06 -4.82 -2.49
CA HIS A 226 -1.25 -4.80 -1.03
C HIS A 226 -2.31 -3.81 -0.57
N ASP A 227 -2.60 -2.80 -1.39
CA ASP A 227 -3.56 -1.74 -1.10
C ASP A 227 -4.35 -1.32 -2.35
N LEU A 228 -5.19 -0.28 -2.21
CA LEU A 228 -6.05 0.22 -3.29
C LEU A 228 -5.30 0.96 -4.39
N VAL A 229 -4.06 1.41 -4.14
CA VAL A 229 -3.35 2.29 -5.08
C VAL A 229 -2.94 1.55 -6.35
N GLY A 230 -2.52 0.29 -6.22
CA GLY A 230 -1.98 -0.45 -7.34
C GLY A 230 -0.68 0.17 -7.86
N SER A 231 0.26 0.48 -6.97
CA SER A 231 1.54 1.12 -7.29
C SER A 231 2.26 0.38 -8.42
N ASN A 232 2.72 1.12 -9.41
CA ASN A 232 3.43 0.57 -10.56
C ASN A 232 4.86 0.21 -10.18
N ILE A 233 5.28 -1.01 -10.47
CA ILE A 233 6.57 -1.56 -10.07
C ILE A 233 7.21 -2.39 -11.19
N TYR A 234 8.52 -2.58 -11.07
CA TYR A 234 9.24 -3.65 -11.76
C TYR A 234 9.62 -4.72 -10.74
N THR A 235 9.28 -5.98 -11.04
CA THR A 235 9.94 -7.11 -10.40
C THR A 235 11.20 -7.46 -11.16
N GLN A 236 12.31 -7.62 -10.48
CA GLN A 236 13.57 -8.05 -11.06
C GLN A 236 13.86 -9.49 -10.70
N THR A 237 13.97 -10.33 -11.72
CA THR A 237 14.02 -11.78 -11.57
C THR A 237 15.37 -12.34 -12.00
N TYR A 238 15.85 -13.33 -11.25
CA TYR A 238 17.07 -14.07 -11.57
C TYR A 238 16.91 -15.54 -11.20
N ARG A 239 17.26 -16.44 -12.13
CA ARG A 239 17.12 -17.90 -11.97
C ARG A 239 15.74 -18.35 -11.51
N GLY A 240 14.69 -17.77 -12.10
CA GLY A 240 13.29 -18.14 -11.82
C GLY A 240 12.76 -17.65 -10.47
N ARG A 241 13.41 -16.72 -9.81
CA ARG A 241 12.97 -16.11 -8.55
C ARG A 241 12.95 -14.59 -8.65
N VAL A 242 11.97 -13.97 -8.01
CA VAL A 242 11.98 -12.52 -7.78
C VAL A 242 13.09 -12.22 -6.76
N LYS A 243 14.01 -11.34 -7.12
CA LYS A 243 15.15 -10.95 -6.31
C LYS A 243 15.01 -9.58 -5.67
N ARG A 244 14.35 -8.66 -6.35
CA ARG A 244 13.97 -7.36 -5.79
C ARG A 244 12.81 -6.74 -6.55
N VAL A 245 12.20 -5.74 -5.93
CA VAL A 245 11.15 -4.90 -6.49
C VAL A 245 11.64 -3.46 -6.47
N VAL A 246 11.44 -2.73 -7.56
CA VAL A 246 11.76 -1.30 -7.69
C VAL A 246 10.58 -0.53 -8.25
N ALA A 247 10.50 0.77 -7.96
CA ALA A 247 9.44 1.63 -8.46
C ALA A 247 9.47 1.72 -10.00
N ARG A 248 8.29 1.82 -10.60
CA ARG A 248 8.08 2.22 -11.99
C ARG A 248 7.32 3.54 -12.00
N ASP A 249 7.85 4.53 -12.72
CA ASP A 249 7.26 5.85 -12.79
C ASP A 249 5.83 5.81 -13.34
N ASN A 250 4.89 6.35 -12.58
CA ASN A 250 3.54 6.66 -13.03
C ASN A 250 3.00 7.87 -12.26
N GLU A 251 3.02 9.04 -12.90
CA GLU A 251 2.66 10.32 -12.27
C GLU A 251 1.23 10.33 -11.70
N LEU A 252 0.31 9.60 -12.30
CA LEU A 252 -1.09 9.56 -11.87
C LEU A 252 -1.31 8.66 -10.66
N VAL A 253 -0.50 7.60 -10.49
CA VAL A 253 -0.68 6.58 -9.45
C VAL A 253 0.31 6.80 -8.30
N ASN A 254 1.55 6.36 -8.45
CA ASN A 254 2.56 6.36 -7.40
C ASN A 254 3.71 7.35 -7.64
N GLU A 255 3.61 8.22 -8.65
CA GLU A 255 4.71 9.08 -9.11
C GLU A 255 5.96 8.23 -9.42
N THR A 256 6.95 8.27 -8.52
CA THR A 256 8.19 7.49 -8.59
C THR A 256 8.47 6.76 -7.26
N TRP A 257 7.48 6.73 -6.35
CA TRP A 257 7.61 6.21 -5.00
C TRP A 257 6.80 4.92 -4.81
N ILE A 258 7.26 4.06 -3.90
CA ILE A 258 6.51 2.88 -3.45
C ILE A 258 6.70 2.69 -1.94
N SER A 259 5.75 2.01 -1.30
CA SER A 259 5.87 1.67 0.11
C SER A 259 6.92 0.59 0.35
N ASP A 260 7.44 0.52 1.57
CA ASP A 260 8.36 -0.56 1.96
C ASP A 260 7.67 -1.93 1.88
N ARG A 261 6.37 -1.98 2.15
CA ARG A 261 5.54 -3.16 1.95
C ARG A 261 5.58 -3.64 0.50
N ASP A 262 5.36 -2.75 -0.46
CA ASP A 262 5.40 -3.07 -1.88
C ASP A 262 6.79 -3.54 -2.33
N ARG A 263 7.83 -2.91 -1.77
CA ARG A 263 9.22 -3.17 -2.14
C ARG A 263 9.76 -4.50 -1.64
N PHE A 264 9.43 -4.92 -0.41
CA PHE A 264 10.10 -6.01 0.28
C PHE A 264 9.23 -7.26 0.49
N SER A 265 7.92 -7.20 0.19
CA SER A 265 7.01 -8.34 0.34
C SER A 265 7.42 -9.58 -0.45
N TYR A 266 8.15 -9.41 -1.56
CA TYR A 266 8.60 -10.51 -2.42
C TYR A 266 9.40 -11.60 -1.67
N GLU A 267 10.04 -11.27 -0.54
CA GLU A 267 10.73 -12.28 0.28
C GLU A 267 9.79 -13.40 0.72
N GLY A 268 8.52 -13.08 1.00
CA GLY A 268 7.50 -14.05 1.40
C GLY A 268 7.23 -15.14 0.37
N LEU A 269 7.50 -14.88 -0.93
CA LEU A 269 7.38 -15.91 -1.97
C LEU A 269 8.30 -17.10 -1.76
N ASN A 270 9.43 -16.90 -1.07
CA ASN A 270 10.43 -17.93 -0.85
C ASN A 270 10.34 -18.59 0.53
N HIS A 271 9.25 -18.33 1.28
CA HIS A 271 9.05 -18.90 2.61
C HIS A 271 8.84 -20.42 2.55
N GLU A 272 9.30 -21.14 3.57
CA GLU A 272 9.25 -22.61 3.64
C GLU A 272 7.83 -23.18 3.68
N SER A 273 6.85 -22.41 4.18
CA SER A 273 5.44 -22.82 4.22
C SER A 273 4.69 -22.67 2.88
N ARG A 274 5.39 -22.50 1.76
CA ARG A 274 4.73 -22.47 0.44
C ARG A 274 4.07 -23.81 0.12
N ALA A 275 2.81 -23.76 -0.31
CA ALA A 275 2.11 -24.93 -0.83
C ALA A 275 2.72 -25.34 -2.19
N LEU A 276 3.38 -26.48 -2.22
CA LEU A 276 4.12 -26.95 -3.40
C LEU A 276 3.35 -27.98 -4.22
N HIS A 277 2.64 -28.89 -3.55
CA HIS A 277 1.94 -30.00 -4.16
C HIS A 277 0.51 -30.10 -3.65
N PRO A 278 -0.44 -30.61 -4.46
CA PRO A 278 -1.80 -30.88 -3.97
C PRO A 278 -1.79 -31.87 -2.80
N LYS A 279 -2.60 -31.60 -1.79
CA LYS A 279 -2.74 -32.43 -0.58
C LYS A 279 -4.19 -32.74 -0.29
N ILE A 280 -4.46 -33.98 0.17
CA ILE A 280 -5.78 -34.43 0.61
C ILE A 280 -5.68 -35.04 2.00
N LYS A 281 -6.72 -34.87 2.83
CA LYS A 281 -6.80 -35.41 4.17
C LYS A 281 -7.62 -36.71 4.14
N LYS A 282 -6.97 -37.86 4.32
CA LYS A 282 -7.61 -39.17 4.40
C LYS A 282 -7.35 -39.78 5.76
N ASN A 283 -8.41 -40.21 6.46
CA ASN A 283 -8.33 -40.78 7.80
C ASN A 283 -7.51 -39.89 8.77
N ASN A 284 -7.77 -38.59 8.76
CA ASN A 284 -7.07 -37.55 9.53
C ASN A 284 -5.56 -37.49 9.30
N LYS A 285 -5.08 -37.96 8.12
CA LYS A 285 -3.67 -37.84 7.72
C LYS A 285 -3.56 -37.14 6.37
N TRP A 286 -2.67 -36.17 6.29
CA TRP A 286 -2.34 -35.47 5.06
C TRP A 286 -1.50 -36.38 4.16
N GLN A 287 -1.84 -36.37 2.86
CA GLN A 287 -1.14 -37.11 1.81
C GLN A 287 -0.92 -36.17 0.60
N GLU A 288 0.31 -36.04 0.16
CA GLU A 288 0.61 -35.42 -1.14
C GLU A 288 0.10 -36.32 -2.26
N THR A 289 -0.42 -35.70 -3.33
CA THR A 289 -1.02 -36.45 -4.43
C THR A 289 -0.91 -35.68 -5.76
N SER A 290 -1.34 -36.30 -6.87
CA SER A 290 -1.43 -35.62 -8.15
C SER A 290 -2.63 -34.66 -8.20
N TRP A 291 -2.59 -33.70 -9.10
CA TRP A 291 -3.72 -32.81 -9.37
C TRP A 291 -5.02 -33.55 -9.68
N GLU A 292 -4.96 -34.59 -10.51
CA GLU A 292 -6.12 -35.39 -10.88
C GLU A 292 -6.81 -35.99 -9.65
N VAL A 293 -6.05 -36.66 -8.76
CA VAL A 293 -6.58 -37.28 -7.55
C VAL A 293 -7.11 -36.23 -6.58
N ALA A 294 -6.43 -35.08 -6.43
CA ALA A 294 -6.87 -34.01 -5.55
C ALA A 294 -8.17 -33.36 -6.01
N LEU A 295 -8.30 -33.09 -7.32
CA LEU A 295 -9.51 -32.53 -7.92
C LEU A 295 -10.70 -33.48 -7.82
N ASP A 296 -10.50 -34.76 -8.12
CA ASP A 296 -11.54 -35.80 -7.97
C ASP A 296 -11.99 -35.92 -6.51
N PHE A 297 -11.05 -35.87 -5.55
CA PHE A 297 -11.38 -35.93 -4.13
C PHE A 297 -12.13 -34.66 -3.69
N ALA A 298 -11.73 -33.47 -4.15
CA ALA A 298 -12.39 -32.20 -3.86
C ALA A 298 -13.85 -32.20 -4.38
N ILE A 299 -14.07 -32.58 -5.65
CA ILE A 299 -15.42 -32.60 -6.24
C ILE A 299 -16.29 -33.68 -5.62
N SER A 300 -15.74 -34.86 -5.35
CA SER A 300 -16.49 -35.96 -4.68
C SER A 300 -16.88 -35.54 -3.27
N GLY A 301 -15.99 -34.90 -2.53
CA GLY A 301 -16.25 -34.35 -1.20
C GLY A 301 -17.32 -33.28 -1.22
N LEU A 302 -17.23 -32.35 -2.18
CA LEU A 302 -18.23 -31.31 -2.39
C LEU A 302 -19.61 -31.91 -2.64
N LYS A 303 -19.76 -32.79 -3.64
CA LYS A 303 -21.04 -33.44 -4.00
C LYS A 303 -21.62 -34.30 -2.86
N LYS A 304 -20.76 -34.92 -2.06
CA LYS A 304 -21.18 -35.74 -0.93
C LYS A 304 -21.75 -34.91 0.22
N ASN A 305 -21.14 -33.75 0.50
CA ASN A 305 -21.47 -32.95 1.68
C ASN A 305 -22.53 -31.87 1.36
N THR A 306 -22.84 -31.59 0.10
CA THR A 306 -23.90 -30.65 -0.29
C THR A 306 -25.11 -31.40 -0.85
N GLN A 307 -26.15 -31.56 -0.04
CA GLN A 307 -27.45 -32.10 -0.49
C GLN A 307 -28.21 -31.05 -1.32
N ASN A 308 -28.04 -29.79 -0.98
CA ASN A 308 -28.59 -28.61 -1.66
C ASN A 308 -27.49 -27.65 -1.96
N ALA A 309 -27.58 -26.93 -3.07
CA ALA A 309 -26.60 -25.92 -3.47
C ALA A 309 -26.39 -24.82 -2.41
N ASP A 310 -27.44 -24.48 -1.62
CA ASP A 310 -27.38 -23.53 -0.51
C ASP A 310 -26.45 -23.97 0.67
N GLN A 311 -25.95 -25.19 0.64
CA GLN A 311 -24.98 -25.71 1.62
C GLN A 311 -23.54 -25.46 1.20
N LEU A 312 -23.28 -24.90 0.01
CA LEU A 312 -21.94 -24.46 -0.43
C LEU A 312 -21.73 -22.99 -0.10
N GLY A 313 -20.67 -22.70 0.63
CA GLY A 313 -20.12 -21.36 0.84
C GLY A 313 -18.84 -21.14 0.02
N VAL A 314 -18.70 -19.96 -0.58
CA VAL A 314 -17.53 -19.60 -1.38
C VAL A 314 -16.96 -18.29 -0.87
N LEU A 315 -15.73 -18.33 -0.34
CA LEU A 315 -15.07 -17.19 0.28
C LEU A 315 -13.74 -16.91 -0.41
N ALA A 316 -13.43 -15.64 -0.58
CA ALA A 316 -12.17 -15.22 -1.20
C ALA A 316 -11.48 -14.12 -0.40
N SER A 317 -10.15 -14.13 -0.41
CA SER A 317 -9.33 -13.07 0.13
C SER A 317 -9.59 -11.76 -0.62
N LYS A 318 -9.49 -10.63 0.09
CA LYS A 318 -9.57 -9.28 -0.51
C LYS A 318 -8.47 -8.98 -1.53
N ASN A 319 -7.44 -9.82 -1.64
CA ASN A 319 -6.33 -9.67 -2.57
C ASN A 319 -6.44 -10.56 -3.83
N SER A 320 -7.56 -11.30 -3.99
CA SER A 320 -7.80 -12.09 -5.19
C SER A 320 -7.90 -11.21 -6.44
N THR A 321 -7.54 -11.75 -7.60
CA THR A 321 -7.61 -11.01 -8.88
C THR A 321 -9.05 -10.88 -9.38
N LEU A 322 -9.30 -9.94 -10.29
CA LEU A 322 -10.59 -9.75 -10.95
C LEU A 322 -11.08 -11.07 -11.57
N GLU A 323 -10.18 -11.79 -12.21
CA GLU A 323 -10.45 -13.08 -12.87
C GLU A 323 -10.86 -14.16 -11.86
N GLU A 324 -10.17 -14.23 -10.73
CA GLU A 324 -10.48 -15.17 -9.66
C GLU A 324 -11.85 -14.89 -9.06
N TYR A 325 -12.17 -13.65 -8.71
CA TYR A 325 -13.50 -13.27 -8.25
C TYR A 325 -14.59 -13.61 -9.27
N TYR A 326 -14.35 -13.26 -10.54
CA TYR A 326 -15.32 -13.52 -11.60
C TYR A 326 -15.60 -15.01 -11.78
N LEU A 327 -14.55 -15.84 -11.87
CA LEU A 327 -14.72 -17.27 -12.06
C LEU A 327 -15.28 -17.97 -10.80
N MET A 328 -14.87 -17.55 -9.60
CA MET A 328 -15.40 -18.11 -8.35
C MET A 328 -16.90 -17.85 -8.21
N GLN A 329 -17.37 -16.60 -8.44
CA GLN A 329 -18.79 -16.29 -8.36
C GLN A 329 -19.59 -17.01 -9.47
N LYS A 330 -19.02 -17.16 -10.68
CA LYS A 330 -19.63 -17.87 -11.80
C LYS A 330 -19.75 -19.38 -11.49
N LEU A 331 -18.71 -19.97 -10.86
CA LEU A 331 -18.72 -21.35 -10.40
C LEU A 331 -19.78 -21.56 -9.31
N ALA A 332 -19.81 -20.70 -8.29
CA ALA A 332 -20.78 -20.81 -7.19
C ALA A 332 -22.23 -20.75 -7.70
N ARG A 333 -22.54 -19.74 -8.51
CA ARG A 333 -23.88 -19.55 -9.11
C ARG A 333 -24.22 -20.64 -10.11
N GLY A 334 -23.26 -21.11 -10.90
CA GLY A 334 -23.42 -22.25 -11.80
C GLY A 334 -23.73 -23.55 -11.05
N PHE A 335 -23.15 -23.73 -9.85
CA PHE A 335 -23.50 -24.83 -8.93
C PHE A 335 -24.88 -24.63 -8.26
N GLY A 336 -25.41 -23.40 -8.27
CA GLY A 336 -26.70 -23.00 -7.69
C GLY A 336 -26.62 -22.33 -6.32
N SER A 337 -25.41 -21.94 -5.85
CA SER A 337 -25.21 -21.23 -4.59
C SER A 337 -25.03 -19.73 -4.81
N GLU A 338 -25.72 -18.93 -3.99
CA GLU A 338 -25.53 -17.47 -3.88
C GLU A 338 -24.72 -17.08 -2.62
N ASN A 339 -24.19 -18.07 -1.88
CA ASN A 339 -23.41 -17.87 -0.67
C ASN A 339 -21.96 -17.58 -1.04
N ILE A 340 -21.68 -16.34 -1.43
CA ILE A 340 -20.37 -15.87 -1.84
C ILE A 340 -20.04 -14.58 -1.10
N ASP A 341 -18.83 -14.45 -0.54
CA ASP A 341 -18.40 -13.21 0.13
C ASP A 341 -16.87 -13.05 0.13
N TYR A 342 -16.40 -11.79 0.03
CA TYR A 342 -15.00 -11.40 0.22
C TYR A 342 -14.79 -10.53 1.46
N ARG A 343 -15.88 -10.06 2.10
CA ARG A 343 -15.88 -9.08 3.21
C ARG A 343 -15.64 -9.77 4.55
N LEU A 344 -14.57 -10.55 4.64
CA LEU A 344 -14.29 -11.43 5.78
C LEU A 344 -13.91 -10.67 7.05
N ASP A 345 -13.33 -9.48 6.89
CA ASP A 345 -12.84 -8.59 7.96
C ASP A 345 -13.86 -7.53 8.42
N LYS A 346 -15.10 -7.58 7.89
CA LYS A 346 -16.15 -6.58 8.21
C LYS A 346 -17.11 -7.08 9.29
N ALA A 347 -17.37 -6.20 10.28
CA ALA A 347 -18.35 -6.46 11.33
C ALA A 347 -19.79 -6.24 10.87
N ASP A 348 -20.01 -5.33 9.93
CA ASP A 348 -21.32 -5.03 9.34
C ASP A 348 -21.36 -5.54 7.89
N LEU A 349 -22.08 -6.62 7.69
CA LEU A 349 -22.30 -7.27 6.39
C LEU A 349 -23.69 -6.99 5.82
N SER A 350 -24.36 -5.92 6.26
CA SER A 350 -25.65 -5.53 5.71
C SER A 350 -25.57 -5.38 4.18
N ILE A 351 -26.61 -5.88 3.50
CA ILE A 351 -26.71 -5.83 2.05
C ILE A 351 -27.13 -4.42 1.68
N GLY A 352 -26.19 -3.63 1.25
CA GLY A 352 -26.41 -2.27 0.77
C GLY A 352 -25.47 -1.95 -0.39
N ASN A 353 -25.67 -0.82 -1.03
CA ASN A 353 -24.76 -0.35 -2.05
C ASN A 353 -23.45 0.07 -1.39
N THR A 354 -22.36 -0.38 -1.94
CA THR A 354 -21.03 0.00 -1.51
C THR A 354 -20.78 1.45 -1.93
N MET A 355 -20.44 2.31 -0.97
CA MET A 355 -19.98 3.67 -1.26
C MET A 355 -18.66 3.60 -2.00
N LEU A 356 -18.60 4.13 -3.21
CA LEU A 356 -17.38 4.21 -4.01
C LEU A 356 -16.72 5.58 -3.85
N SER A 357 -15.42 5.64 -4.06
CA SER A 357 -14.68 6.90 -4.15
C SER A 357 -15.12 7.68 -5.40
N ASN A 358 -15.13 9.01 -5.30
CA ASN A 358 -15.42 9.93 -6.41
C ASN A 358 -14.35 11.02 -6.57
N ILE A 359 -13.14 10.73 -6.13
CA ILE A 359 -11.93 11.53 -6.26
C ILE A 359 -10.81 10.62 -6.77
N THR A 360 -9.90 11.14 -7.58
CA THR A 360 -8.71 10.40 -8.05
C THR A 360 -7.50 10.67 -7.16
N LEU A 361 -6.47 9.80 -7.26
CA LEU A 361 -5.21 9.97 -6.55
C LEU A 361 -4.55 11.32 -6.87
N ALA A 362 -4.57 11.73 -8.13
CA ALA A 362 -4.00 13.00 -8.56
C ALA A 362 -4.79 14.21 -8.03
N GLU A 363 -6.11 14.14 -7.98
CA GLU A 363 -6.96 15.22 -7.44
C GLU A 363 -6.75 15.45 -5.95
N MET A 364 -6.34 14.43 -5.18
CA MET A 364 -6.06 14.57 -3.74
C MET A 364 -4.98 15.59 -3.41
N GLU A 365 -4.01 15.80 -4.32
CA GLU A 365 -2.97 16.82 -4.12
C GLU A 365 -3.50 18.26 -4.20
N SER A 366 -4.65 18.45 -4.83
CA SER A 366 -5.27 19.76 -5.03
C SER A 366 -6.36 20.06 -4.00
N THR A 367 -6.64 19.14 -3.07
CA THR A 367 -7.61 19.42 -1.98
C THR A 367 -7.10 20.56 -1.09
N ASP A 368 -8.01 21.34 -0.56
CA ASP A 368 -7.72 22.45 0.37
C ASP A 368 -8.21 22.15 1.81
N HIS A 369 -9.07 21.14 1.96
CA HIS A 369 -9.46 20.62 3.27
C HIS A 369 -9.71 19.11 3.22
N ALA A 370 -9.19 18.36 4.19
CA ALA A 370 -9.43 16.93 4.35
C ALA A 370 -10.02 16.60 5.73
N LEU A 371 -11.12 15.87 5.76
CA LEU A 371 -11.66 15.24 6.97
C LEU A 371 -11.35 13.74 6.92
N ILE A 372 -10.45 13.26 7.81
CA ILE A 372 -10.07 11.86 7.91
C ILE A 372 -10.86 11.20 9.03
N VAL A 373 -11.60 10.13 8.70
CA VAL A 373 -12.47 9.40 9.63
C VAL A 373 -12.04 7.94 9.71
N ASN A 374 -11.75 7.46 10.91
CA ASN A 374 -11.38 6.07 11.21
C ASN A 374 -10.25 5.53 10.31
N SER A 375 -9.14 6.29 10.22
CA SER A 375 -7.97 5.91 9.41
C SER A 375 -6.66 6.30 10.07
N TYR A 376 -5.72 5.37 10.09
CA TYR A 376 -4.28 5.67 10.18
C TYR A 376 -3.69 5.69 8.78
N LEU A 377 -4.08 6.70 7.99
CA LEU A 377 -3.83 6.82 6.57
C LEU A 377 -2.37 6.54 6.17
N ARG A 378 -1.41 7.00 6.99
CA ARG A 378 0.02 6.80 6.78
C ARG A 378 0.40 5.32 6.64
N LEU A 379 -0.14 4.45 7.49
CA LEU A 379 0.18 3.02 7.48
C LEU A 379 -0.77 2.19 6.60
N GLU A 380 -2.04 2.58 6.52
CA GLU A 380 -3.02 1.89 5.68
C GLU A 380 -2.71 2.07 4.19
N GLN A 381 -2.58 3.33 3.75
CA GLN A 381 -2.44 3.74 2.35
C GLN A 381 -1.30 4.76 2.20
N PRO A 382 -0.02 4.35 2.30
CA PRO A 382 1.12 5.27 2.34
C PRO A 382 1.19 6.24 1.16
N MET A 383 0.82 5.80 -0.05
CA MET A 383 0.84 6.65 -1.23
C MET A 383 -0.29 7.68 -1.24
N ILE A 384 -1.46 7.35 -0.69
CA ILE A 384 -2.55 8.32 -0.49
C ILE A 384 -2.15 9.34 0.58
N ASN A 385 -1.55 8.87 1.68
CA ASN A 385 -1.01 9.78 2.71
C ASN A 385 0.01 10.76 2.14
N HIS A 386 0.89 10.30 1.24
CA HIS A 386 1.84 11.16 0.52
C HIS A 386 1.12 12.25 -0.29
N ARG A 387 0.02 11.93 -1.00
CA ARG A 387 -0.77 12.93 -1.74
C ARG A 387 -1.40 13.98 -0.81
N ILE A 388 -2.00 13.55 0.31
CA ILE A 388 -2.55 14.47 1.32
C ILE A 388 -1.44 15.32 1.96
N ARG A 389 -0.25 14.74 2.25
CA ARG A 389 0.89 15.51 2.70
C ARG A 389 1.30 16.61 1.72
N LYS A 390 1.33 16.33 0.41
CA LYS A 390 1.58 17.35 -0.62
C LYS A 390 0.52 18.46 -0.58
N ALA A 391 -0.76 18.11 -0.40
CA ALA A 391 -1.82 19.10 -0.22
C ALA A 391 -1.57 19.99 1.02
N THR A 392 -1.18 19.41 2.17
CA THR A 392 -0.88 20.19 3.38
C THR A 392 0.33 21.12 3.20
N LEU A 393 1.36 20.70 2.49
CA LEU A 393 2.49 21.56 2.14
C LEU A 393 2.08 22.74 1.22
N ASN A 394 0.98 22.60 0.48
CA ASN A 394 0.36 23.65 -0.32
C ASN A 394 -0.73 24.43 0.44
N GLY A 395 -0.88 24.21 1.75
CA GLY A 395 -1.76 24.98 2.62
C GLY A 395 -3.12 24.32 2.92
N ALA A 396 -3.34 23.06 2.55
CA ALA A 396 -4.56 22.35 2.93
C ALA A 396 -4.62 22.11 4.45
N SER A 397 -5.81 22.27 5.03
CA SER A 397 -6.08 21.94 6.43
C SER A 397 -6.57 20.50 6.57
N VAL A 398 -6.32 19.88 7.73
CA VAL A 398 -6.71 18.49 8.01
C VAL A 398 -7.37 18.36 9.37
N ASN A 399 -8.60 17.85 9.39
CA ASN A 399 -9.30 17.45 10.60
C ASN A 399 -9.42 15.93 10.68
N THR A 400 -9.35 15.37 11.88
CA THR A 400 -9.43 13.90 12.07
C THR A 400 -10.44 13.51 13.13
N ILE A 401 -11.14 12.40 12.89
CA ILE A 401 -12.00 11.70 13.86
C ILE A 401 -11.55 10.25 13.92
N ASN A 402 -10.83 9.89 14.98
CA ASN A 402 -10.24 8.56 15.13
C ASN A 402 -10.41 8.03 16.57
N ASN A 403 -10.28 6.72 16.73
CA ASN A 403 -10.30 6.08 18.05
C ASN A 403 -8.95 6.20 18.80
N LYS A 404 -7.90 6.57 18.07
CA LYS A 404 -6.56 6.87 18.61
C LYS A 404 -5.95 8.06 17.86
N LYS A 405 -5.15 8.84 18.54
CA LYS A 405 -4.32 9.88 17.91
C LYS A 405 -3.19 9.22 17.12
N PHE A 406 -3.05 9.60 15.85
CA PHE A 406 -2.04 9.07 14.94
C PHE A 406 -1.07 10.16 14.47
N ASP A 407 0.14 9.75 14.14
CA ASP A 407 1.15 10.59 13.50
C ASP A 407 1.06 10.41 11.95
N PHE A 408 0.59 11.44 11.26
CA PHE A 408 0.42 11.46 9.80
C PHE A 408 1.63 12.01 9.04
N ASN A 409 2.71 12.42 9.72
CA ASN A 409 3.87 13.12 9.15
C ASN A 409 3.54 14.51 8.58
N TYR A 410 2.41 15.10 8.97
CA TYR A 410 2.00 16.48 8.73
C TYR A 410 1.13 16.97 9.88
N GLN A 411 0.98 18.28 9.98
CA GLN A 411 0.17 18.90 11.03
C GLN A 411 -1.32 18.69 10.74
N THR A 412 -2.07 18.35 11.78
CA THR A 412 -3.55 18.33 11.79
C THR A 412 -4.07 19.53 12.54
N ASP A 413 -5.18 20.13 12.06
CA ASP A 413 -5.76 21.35 12.65
C ASP A 413 -6.70 21.03 13.82
N LEU A 414 -7.46 19.93 13.69
CA LEU A 414 -8.32 19.43 14.74
C LEU A 414 -8.27 17.91 14.81
N GLU A 415 -8.05 17.37 16.01
CA GLU A 415 -8.05 15.94 16.27
C GLU A 415 -9.13 15.60 17.28
N ILE A 416 -10.11 14.79 16.88
CA ILE A 416 -11.18 14.31 17.77
C ILE A 416 -10.97 12.82 18.03
N LEU A 417 -10.90 12.47 19.32
CA LEU A 417 -10.90 11.07 19.75
C LEU A 417 -12.34 10.62 19.97
N SER A 418 -12.74 9.59 19.24
CA SER A 418 -14.08 9.01 19.30
C SER A 418 -13.99 7.49 19.38
N SER A 419 -14.63 6.88 20.38
CA SER A 419 -14.71 5.41 20.40
C SER A 419 -15.56 4.91 19.22
N PRO A 420 -15.37 3.66 18.77
CA PRO A 420 -16.16 3.10 17.66
C PRO A 420 -17.67 3.27 17.83
N GLN A 421 -18.19 3.13 19.05
CA GLN A 421 -19.63 3.29 19.35
C GLN A 421 -20.10 4.74 19.18
N LYS A 422 -19.26 5.74 19.47
CA LYS A 422 -19.61 7.16 19.41
C LYS A 422 -19.34 7.81 18.06
N THR A 423 -18.60 7.15 17.16
CA THR A 423 -18.25 7.73 15.86
C THR A 423 -19.49 8.08 15.02
N LEU A 424 -20.49 7.19 14.99
CA LEU A 424 -21.74 7.46 14.28
C LEU A 424 -22.46 8.70 14.83
N LEU A 425 -22.59 8.79 16.15
CA LEU A 425 -23.23 9.94 16.81
C LEU A 425 -22.49 11.25 16.55
N MET A 426 -21.15 11.21 16.55
CA MET A 426 -20.29 12.34 16.21
C MET A 426 -20.58 12.85 14.80
N LEU A 427 -20.59 11.95 13.82
CA LEU A 427 -20.87 12.30 12.42
C LEU A 427 -22.29 12.82 12.21
N GLN A 428 -23.29 12.26 12.92
CA GLN A 428 -24.66 12.77 12.93
C GLN A 428 -24.76 14.19 13.49
N SER A 429 -23.99 14.52 14.52
CA SER A 429 -23.93 15.86 15.07
C SER A 429 -23.30 16.87 14.11
N ILE A 430 -22.25 16.45 13.38
CA ILE A 430 -21.66 17.25 12.28
C ILE A 430 -22.68 17.45 11.17
N LEU A 431 -23.41 16.41 10.77
CA LEU A 431 -24.46 16.50 9.76
C LEU A 431 -25.56 17.48 10.19
N LYS A 432 -26.02 17.45 11.47
CA LYS A 432 -26.92 18.42 12.01
C LYS A 432 -26.41 19.86 11.90
N SER A 433 -25.16 20.07 12.29
CA SER A 433 -24.45 21.36 12.20
C SER A 433 -24.44 21.87 10.74
N LEU A 434 -24.18 21.00 9.77
CA LEU A 434 -24.21 21.35 8.34
C LEU A 434 -25.61 21.77 7.87
N HIS A 435 -26.66 21.05 8.26
CA HIS A 435 -28.05 21.45 7.95
C HIS A 435 -28.37 22.84 8.47
N GLU A 436 -27.97 23.15 9.71
CA GLU A 436 -28.21 24.46 10.34
C GLU A 436 -27.46 25.58 9.58
N ARG A 437 -26.23 25.35 9.14
CA ARG A 437 -25.40 26.33 8.41
C ARG A 437 -25.85 26.52 6.96
N THR A 438 -26.21 25.45 6.28
CA THR A 438 -26.71 25.49 4.91
C THR A 438 -28.20 25.92 4.84
N LYS A 439 -28.83 26.14 6.00
CA LYS A 439 -30.25 26.50 6.13
C LYS A 439 -31.20 25.49 5.45
N THR A 440 -30.82 24.23 5.46
CA THR A 440 -31.64 23.12 4.98
C THR A 440 -32.41 22.50 6.14
N THR A 441 -33.50 21.76 5.83
CA THR A 441 -34.34 21.16 6.86
C THR A 441 -33.57 20.09 7.63
N VAL A 442 -33.42 20.25 8.94
CA VAL A 442 -32.82 19.27 9.83
C VAL A 442 -33.71 18.02 9.92
N PRO A 443 -33.26 16.84 9.53
CA PRO A 443 -34.01 15.60 9.66
C PRO A 443 -34.47 15.34 11.11
N LYS A 444 -35.64 14.75 11.27
CA LYS A 444 -36.25 14.54 12.60
C LYS A 444 -35.32 13.72 13.54
N TYR A 445 -34.60 12.74 13.02
CA TYR A 445 -33.69 11.88 13.80
C TYR A 445 -32.48 12.65 14.36
N LEU A 446 -32.09 13.76 13.72
CA LEU A 446 -31.00 14.62 14.19
C LEU A 446 -31.43 15.69 15.19
N SER A 447 -32.74 15.99 15.27
CA SER A 447 -33.27 17.16 15.97
C SER A 447 -32.91 17.24 17.46
N LYS A 448 -32.78 16.08 18.12
CA LYS A 448 -32.48 15.97 19.57
C LYS A 448 -31.00 15.97 19.91
N LEU A 449 -30.13 15.86 18.90
CA LEU A 449 -28.69 15.81 19.13
C LEU A 449 -28.14 17.15 19.59
N THR A 450 -27.18 17.14 20.46
CA THR A 450 -26.41 18.33 20.83
C THR A 450 -25.21 18.45 19.90
N VAL A 451 -24.82 19.65 19.55
CA VAL A 451 -23.65 19.96 18.72
C VAL A 451 -22.69 20.77 19.56
N ASP A 452 -21.45 20.39 19.65
CA ASP A 452 -20.38 21.10 20.34
C ASP A 452 -19.52 21.96 19.38
N ASP A 453 -18.57 22.70 19.95
CA ASP A 453 -17.72 23.60 19.17
C ASP A 453 -16.82 22.86 18.17
N SER A 454 -16.39 21.62 18.47
CA SER A 454 -15.53 20.84 17.60
C SER A 454 -16.27 20.36 16.35
N GLN A 455 -17.51 19.91 16.51
CA GLN A 455 -18.38 19.50 15.40
C GLN A 455 -18.79 20.70 14.54
N ASN A 456 -19.04 21.84 15.20
CA ASN A 456 -19.28 23.11 14.53
C ASN A 456 -18.09 23.53 13.65
N LYS A 457 -16.87 23.43 14.20
CA LYS A 457 -15.65 23.75 13.47
C LYS A 457 -15.45 22.88 12.23
N ILE A 458 -15.66 21.55 12.34
CA ILE A 458 -15.57 20.65 11.18
C ILE A 458 -16.59 21.04 10.11
N ALA A 459 -17.83 21.37 10.51
CA ALA A 459 -18.87 21.80 9.57
C ALA A 459 -18.49 23.12 8.87
N ASP A 460 -17.93 24.09 9.62
CA ASP A 460 -17.47 25.37 9.07
C ASP A 460 -16.30 25.17 8.10
N ASP A 461 -15.30 24.35 8.45
CA ASP A 461 -14.14 24.06 7.62
C ASP A 461 -14.54 23.38 6.29
N LEU A 462 -15.46 22.39 6.35
CA LEU A 462 -15.97 21.71 5.17
C LEU A 462 -16.73 22.65 4.22
N ILE A 463 -17.52 23.61 4.75
CA ILE A 463 -18.28 24.58 3.93
C ILE A 463 -17.36 25.65 3.36
N ALA A 464 -16.32 26.06 4.09
CA ALA A 464 -15.40 27.11 3.67
C ALA A 464 -14.45 26.66 2.57
N ALA A 465 -14.18 25.36 2.47
CA ALA A 465 -13.28 24.78 1.49
C ALA A 465 -13.88 24.80 0.07
N GLU A 466 -13.03 25.05 -0.93
CA GLU A 466 -13.43 24.97 -2.35
C GLU A 466 -13.40 23.54 -2.87
N ARG A 467 -12.47 22.73 -2.34
CA ARG A 467 -12.21 21.33 -2.78
C ARG A 467 -12.05 20.41 -1.56
N PRO A 468 -13.08 20.30 -0.73
CA PRO A 468 -13.02 19.43 0.44
C PRO A 468 -13.07 17.96 0.05
N VAL A 469 -12.34 17.10 0.82
CA VAL A 469 -12.40 15.65 0.71
C VAL A 469 -12.70 15.03 2.07
N ILE A 470 -13.54 14.01 2.09
CA ILE A 470 -13.77 13.16 3.25
C ILE A 470 -13.17 11.79 2.99
N ILE A 471 -12.23 11.38 3.84
CA ILE A 471 -11.50 10.11 3.75
C ILE A 471 -12.03 9.16 4.82
N LEU A 472 -12.68 8.07 4.40
CA LEU A 472 -13.15 7.01 5.28
C LEU A 472 -12.15 5.85 5.28
N GLY A 473 -11.51 5.57 6.41
CA GLY A 473 -10.44 4.58 6.52
C GLY A 473 -10.90 3.15 6.80
N GLU A 474 -9.94 2.23 6.87
CA GLU A 474 -10.18 0.80 7.09
C GLU A 474 -10.71 0.50 8.49
N HIS A 475 -10.41 1.33 9.49
CA HIS A 475 -10.84 1.10 10.87
C HIS A 475 -12.37 1.06 11.02
N VAL A 476 -13.12 1.60 10.07
CA VAL A 476 -14.58 1.50 10.06
C VAL A 476 -15.06 0.05 9.87
N ASN A 477 -14.26 -0.82 9.28
CA ASN A 477 -14.65 -2.21 9.01
C ASN A 477 -14.96 -3.02 10.28
N SER A 478 -14.31 -2.70 11.40
CA SER A 478 -14.59 -3.31 12.71
C SER A 478 -15.81 -2.74 13.41
N ASN A 479 -16.45 -1.70 12.86
CA ASN A 479 -17.63 -1.07 13.44
C ASN A 479 -18.93 -1.72 12.96
N ILE A 480 -19.77 -2.12 13.91
CA ILE A 480 -21.08 -2.74 13.62
C ILE A 480 -22.08 -1.79 12.96
N SER A 481 -21.78 -0.49 12.92
CA SER A 481 -22.55 0.56 12.26
C SER A 481 -21.86 1.13 11.03
N SER A 482 -20.95 0.38 10.39
CA SER A 482 -20.14 0.88 9.27
C SER A 482 -21.00 1.32 8.07
N SER A 483 -22.11 0.66 7.80
CA SER A 483 -23.05 1.05 6.74
C SER A 483 -23.77 2.37 7.06
N ASP A 484 -24.16 2.59 8.32
CA ASP A 484 -24.78 3.84 8.75
C ASP A 484 -23.75 4.99 8.69
N ILE A 485 -22.49 4.74 9.09
CA ILE A 485 -21.38 5.71 8.98
C ILE A 485 -21.20 6.12 7.51
N ALA A 486 -21.14 5.17 6.59
CA ALA A 486 -21.01 5.44 5.16
C ALA A 486 -22.19 6.28 4.62
N SER A 487 -23.40 5.98 5.06
CA SER A 487 -24.60 6.73 4.70
C SER A 487 -24.55 8.20 5.18
N ILE A 488 -24.18 8.42 6.45
CA ILE A 488 -24.04 9.76 7.02
C ILE A 488 -22.91 10.55 6.34
N ILE A 489 -21.78 9.90 6.04
CA ILE A 489 -20.68 10.54 5.29
C ILE A 489 -21.13 10.96 3.91
N SER A 490 -21.96 10.17 3.22
CA SER A 490 -22.51 10.54 1.91
C SER A 490 -23.43 11.77 2.01
N GLU A 491 -24.24 11.88 3.08
CA GLU A 491 -25.08 13.05 3.31
C GLU A 491 -24.25 14.30 3.67
N ILE A 492 -23.20 14.15 4.51
CA ILE A 492 -22.25 15.22 4.82
C ILE A 492 -21.57 15.72 3.54
N ALA A 493 -21.07 14.80 2.73
CA ALA A 493 -20.40 15.14 1.48
C ALA A 493 -21.32 15.88 0.50
N ALA A 494 -22.56 15.45 0.39
CA ALA A 494 -23.56 16.12 -0.46
C ALA A 494 -23.85 17.55 0.00
N LEU A 495 -23.98 17.81 1.31
CA LEU A 495 -24.24 19.15 1.86
C LEU A 495 -23.03 20.08 1.78
N ALA A 496 -21.83 19.53 1.96
CA ALA A 496 -20.58 20.27 1.92
C ALA A 496 -19.96 20.37 0.51
N ASN A 497 -20.57 19.77 -0.51
CA ASN A 497 -19.99 19.60 -1.86
C ASN A 497 -18.59 18.94 -1.81
N ALA A 498 -18.39 18.00 -0.89
CA ALA A 498 -17.12 17.31 -0.68
C ALA A 498 -17.01 16.08 -1.58
N LYS A 499 -15.78 15.78 -2.00
CA LYS A 499 -15.43 14.48 -2.60
C LYS A 499 -15.28 13.43 -1.50
N ILE A 500 -15.45 12.15 -1.86
CA ILE A 500 -15.28 11.00 -0.94
C ILE A 500 -14.16 10.13 -1.42
N ALA A 501 -13.25 9.79 -0.50
CA ALA A 501 -12.25 8.73 -0.66
C ALA A 501 -12.59 7.60 0.32
N ASN A 502 -13.15 6.50 -0.18
CA ASN A 502 -13.49 5.35 0.66
C ASN A 502 -12.37 4.31 0.64
N LEU A 503 -11.59 4.25 1.72
CA LEU A 503 -10.49 3.31 1.93
C LEU A 503 -10.90 2.07 2.74
N SER A 504 -12.18 1.98 3.16
CA SER A 504 -12.71 0.76 3.80
C SER A 504 -12.79 -0.43 2.83
N LEU A 505 -12.70 -0.15 1.53
CA LEU A 505 -12.45 -1.12 0.46
C LEU A 505 -10.94 -1.19 0.27
N ASN A 506 -10.28 -2.21 0.77
CA ASN A 506 -8.83 -2.37 0.66
C ASN A 506 -8.43 -3.54 -0.27
N GLY A 507 -7.15 -3.69 -0.57
CA GLY A 507 -6.64 -4.67 -1.51
C GLY A 507 -7.30 -4.53 -2.89
N ASN A 508 -7.80 -5.62 -3.46
CA ASN A 508 -8.51 -5.65 -4.74
C ASN A 508 -10.04 -5.72 -4.58
N SER A 509 -10.58 -5.18 -3.50
CA SER A 509 -12.04 -5.18 -3.22
C SER A 509 -12.86 -4.52 -4.31
N LEU A 510 -12.33 -3.52 -5.03
CA LEU A 510 -13.02 -2.89 -6.16
C LEU A 510 -13.25 -3.87 -7.31
N SER A 511 -12.37 -4.83 -7.52
CA SER A 511 -12.59 -5.93 -8.47
C SER A 511 -13.73 -6.86 -8.01
N ALA A 512 -13.80 -7.18 -6.72
CA ALA A 512 -14.89 -7.97 -6.16
C ALA A 512 -16.24 -7.25 -6.32
N GLU A 513 -16.30 -5.94 -6.05
CA GLU A 513 -17.49 -5.11 -6.25
C GLU A 513 -17.89 -5.03 -7.74
N LYS A 514 -16.91 -4.89 -8.64
CA LYS A 514 -17.14 -4.82 -10.09
C LYS A 514 -17.87 -6.05 -10.62
N VAL A 515 -17.47 -7.25 -10.18
CA VAL A 515 -18.09 -8.50 -10.62
C VAL A 515 -19.23 -8.97 -9.72
N GLY A 516 -19.53 -8.26 -8.63
CA GLY A 516 -20.60 -8.61 -7.69
C GLY A 516 -20.29 -9.89 -6.90
N PHE A 517 -19.04 -10.04 -6.42
CA PHE A 517 -18.63 -11.16 -5.55
C PHE A 517 -19.12 -10.93 -4.12
N LYS A 518 -20.42 -10.95 -3.95
CA LYS A 518 -21.14 -10.80 -2.68
C LYS A 518 -22.50 -11.49 -2.75
N PRO A 519 -23.13 -11.80 -1.60
CA PRO A 519 -24.41 -12.48 -1.58
C PRO A 519 -25.48 -11.71 -2.37
N SER A 520 -26.31 -12.44 -3.11
CA SER A 520 -27.51 -11.92 -3.78
C SER A 520 -28.66 -12.90 -3.57
N ASN A 521 -29.89 -12.53 -3.91
CA ASN A 521 -31.06 -13.43 -3.91
C ASN A 521 -31.22 -14.27 -2.62
N ASN A 522 -31.07 -13.72 -1.43
CA ASN A 522 -31.09 -14.40 -0.13
C ASN A 522 -29.85 -15.31 0.14
N GLY A 523 -28.76 -15.15 -0.61
CA GLY A 523 -27.50 -15.78 -0.29
C GLY A 523 -26.95 -15.38 1.09
N LYS A 524 -26.21 -16.27 1.73
CA LYS A 524 -25.58 -16.04 3.04
C LYS A 524 -24.32 -15.22 2.90
N ASN A 525 -24.12 -14.25 3.77
CA ASN A 525 -22.86 -13.55 3.93
C ASN A 525 -21.86 -14.41 4.75
N ALA A 526 -20.61 -13.98 4.87
CA ALA A 526 -19.56 -14.76 5.54
C ALA A 526 -19.93 -15.19 6.97
N ILE A 527 -20.54 -14.32 7.77
CA ILE A 527 -20.97 -14.64 9.15
C ILE A 527 -22.14 -15.62 9.13
N SER A 528 -23.15 -15.39 8.26
CA SER A 528 -24.28 -16.31 8.14
C SER A 528 -23.88 -17.70 7.65
N MET A 529 -22.85 -17.81 6.80
CA MET A 529 -22.30 -19.09 6.37
C MET A 529 -21.74 -19.90 7.55
N PHE A 530 -21.18 -19.23 8.57
CA PHE A 530 -20.65 -19.91 9.77
C PHE A 530 -21.72 -20.27 10.79
N THR A 531 -22.82 -19.54 10.84
CA THR A 531 -23.90 -19.74 11.84
C THR A 531 -25.08 -20.55 11.32
N GLU A 532 -25.20 -20.69 10.00
CA GLU A 532 -26.28 -21.41 9.36
C GLU A 532 -25.77 -22.68 8.64
N ASN A 533 -26.65 -23.52 8.18
CA ASN A 533 -26.39 -24.87 7.64
C ASN A 533 -25.52 -24.85 6.34
N THR A 534 -24.28 -24.39 6.40
CA THR A 534 -23.27 -24.55 5.34
C THR A 534 -22.45 -25.81 5.63
N LYS A 535 -22.28 -26.68 4.64
CA LYS A 535 -21.66 -28.01 4.78
C LYS A 535 -20.40 -28.19 3.95
N ALA A 536 -20.15 -27.29 2.99
CA ALA A 536 -18.91 -27.28 2.23
C ALA A 536 -18.45 -25.84 1.97
N PHE A 537 -17.14 -25.64 1.96
CA PHE A 537 -16.53 -24.36 1.64
C PHE A 537 -15.50 -24.50 0.52
N LEU A 538 -15.49 -23.53 -0.39
CA LEU A 538 -14.44 -23.29 -1.35
C LEU A 538 -13.77 -21.95 -1.01
N LEU A 539 -12.50 -22.00 -0.64
CA LEU A 539 -11.74 -20.86 -0.14
C LEU A 539 -10.63 -20.47 -1.13
N MET A 540 -10.48 -19.18 -1.42
CA MET A 540 -9.45 -18.65 -2.29
C MET A 540 -8.49 -17.74 -1.52
N ASP A 541 -7.24 -18.19 -1.32
CA ASP A 541 -6.12 -17.47 -0.69
C ASP A 541 -6.47 -16.86 0.68
N VAL A 542 -7.29 -17.55 1.46
CA VAL A 542 -7.78 -17.12 2.77
C VAL A 542 -6.82 -17.56 3.87
N ASP A 543 -6.44 -16.64 4.75
CA ASP A 543 -5.67 -16.92 5.96
C ASP A 543 -6.63 -17.04 7.15
N PHE A 544 -6.72 -18.24 7.71
CA PHE A 544 -7.67 -18.57 8.77
C PHE A 544 -7.46 -17.76 10.07
N ASN A 545 -6.26 -17.27 10.32
CA ASN A 545 -5.94 -16.51 11.52
C ASN A 545 -6.18 -15.00 11.40
N TYR A 546 -6.13 -14.45 10.18
CA TYR A 546 -6.03 -13.01 9.97
C TYR A 546 -7.20 -12.42 9.20
N ASP A 547 -7.80 -13.17 8.27
CA ASP A 547 -8.76 -12.59 7.34
C ASP A 547 -10.17 -12.46 7.93
N PHE A 548 -10.52 -13.24 8.96
CA PHE A 548 -11.86 -13.21 9.54
C PHE A 548 -11.99 -12.25 10.71
N ILE A 549 -13.09 -11.47 10.72
CA ILE A 549 -13.43 -10.58 11.84
C ILE A 549 -13.66 -11.39 13.15
N ASP A 550 -14.25 -12.57 13.03
CA ASP A 550 -14.41 -13.56 14.09
C ASP A 550 -13.68 -14.85 13.70
N SER A 551 -12.37 -14.86 13.96
CA SER A 551 -11.52 -16.02 13.64
C SER A 551 -11.87 -17.28 14.44
N LYS A 552 -12.46 -17.11 15.64
CA LYS A 552 -12.88 -18.24 16.47
C LYS A 552 -14.11 -18.93 15.87
N LEU A 553 -15.15 -18.15 15.52
CA LEU A 553 -16.36 -18.67 14.87
C LEU A 553 -16.00 -19.38 13.55
N ALA A 554 -15.11 -18.81 12.76
CA ALA A 554 -14.62 -19.40 11.52
C ALA A 554 -13.90 -20.74 11.81
N ALA A 555 -12.96 -20.77 12.76
CA ALA A 555 -12.21 -21.97 13.13
C ALA A 555 -13.13 -23.07 13.68
N ASP A 556 -14.09 -22.73 14.57
CA ASP A 556 -15.06 -23.69 15.11
C ASP A 556 -15.92 -24.33 14.00
N THR A 557 -16.23 -23.53 12.94
CA THR A 557 -16.97 -24.01 11.77
C THR A 557 -16.13 -24.94 10.89
N PHE A 558 -14.91 -24.53 10.54
CA PHE A 558 -14.05 -25.31 9.64
C PHE A 558 -13.51 -26.61 10.28
N ASN A 559 -13.35 -26.63 11.62
CA ASN A 559 -12.94 -27.82 12.34
C ASN A 559 -14.10 -28.80 12.66
N ASN A 560 -15.32 -28.50 12.23
CA ASN A 560 -16.46 -29.39 12.40
C ASN A 560 -16.37 -30.56 11.40
N ASP A 561 -16.41 -31.80 11.90
CA ASP A 561 -16.34 -33.03 11.09
C ASP A 561 -17.44 -33.13 10.00
N ASP A 562 -18.54 -32.41 10.17
CA ASP A 562 -19.66 -32.34 9.20
C ASP A 562 -19.43 -31.27 8.09
N VAL A 563 -18.33 -30.55 8.09
CA VAL A 563 -18.00 -29.51 7.13
C VAL A 563 -16.81 -29.95 6.29
N PHE A 564 -16.90 -29.81 4.98
CA PHE A 564 -15.83 -30.14 4.03
C PHE A 564 -15.20 -28.89 3.44
N VAL A 565 -13.88 -28.73 3.58
CA VAL A 565 -13.17 -27.48 3.20
C VAL A 565 -12.14 -27.73 2.10
N ILE A 566 -12.35 -27.06 0.95
CA ILE A 566 -11.40 -27.01 -0.15
C ILE A 566 -10.69 -25.65 -0.10
N SER A 567 -9.38 -25.65 0.13
CA SER A 567 -8.56 -24.45 0.19
C SER A 567 -7.63 -24.34 -1.00
N LEU A 568 -7.80 -23.30 -1.82
CA LEU A 568 -6.85 -22.87 -2.83
C LEU A 568 -5.93 -21.85 -2.14
N ASN A 569 -4.72 -22.24 -1.79
CA ASN A 569 -3.86 -21.38 -0.97
C ASN A 569 -2.40 -21.39 -1.44
N SER A 570 -1.76 -20.22 -1.35
CA SER A 570 -0.34 -20.06 -1.65
C SER A 570 0.57 -20.60 -0.55
N PHE A 571 0.04 -20.73 0.66
CA PHE A 571 0.76 -21.19 1.85
C PHE A 571 0.01 -22.33 2.55
N GLU A 572 0.76 -23.24 3.15
CA GLU A 572 0.27 -24.36 3.93
C GLU A 572 0.95 -24.38 5.31
N ASP A 573 0.50 -23.52 6.20
CA ASP A 573 0.91 -23.57 7.60
C ASP A 573 0.03 -24.53 8.42
N GLU A 574 0.38 -24.72 9.69
CA GLU A 574 -0.31 -25.64 10.59
C GLU A 574 -1.81 -25.34 10.68
N ILE A 575 -2.19 -24.07 10.69
CA ILE A 575 -3.59 -23.64 10.79
C ILE A 575 -4.35 -23.93 9.48
N THR A 576 -3.73 -23.70 8.34
CA THR A 576 -4.32 -24.07 7.05
C THR A 576 -4.56 -25.58 6.96
N LEU A 577 -3.57 -26.38 7.40
CA LEU A 577 -3.71 -27.85 7.48
C LEU A 577 -4.80 -28.29 8.47
N MET A 578 -4.96 -27.60 9.60
CA MET A 578 -5.98 -27.91 10.58
C MET A 578 -7.40 -27.71 10.03
N ASN A 579 -7.63 -26.59 9.34
CA ASN A 579 -8.95 -26.12 8.90
C ASN A 579 -9.31 -26.54 7.45
N SER A 580 -8.58 -27.44 6.83
CA SER A 580 -8.83 -27.87 5.45
C SER A 580 -8.87 -29.38 5.30
N ASP A 581 -9.58 -29.88 4.28
CA ASP A 581 -9.61 -31.29 3.85
C ASP A 581 -8.84 -31.49 2.54
N VAL A 582 -8.77 -30.45 1.71
CA VAL A 582 -8.02 -30.42 0.46
C VAL A 582 -7.24 -29.11 0.38
N ILE A 583 -5.96 -29.19 0.03
CA ILE A 583 -5.15 -28.03 -0.32
C ILE A 583 -4.75 -28.14 -1.80
N LEU A 584 -5.17 -27.17 -2.59
CA LEU A 584 -4.79 -26.99 -3.98
C LEU A 584 -3.77 -25.84 -4.05
N PRO A 585 -2.49 -26.12 -4.42
CA PRO A 585 -1.43 -25.13 -4.34
C PRO A 585 -1.61 -24.01 -5.35
N LEU A 586 -1.79 -22.80 -4.82
CA LEU A 586 -2.02 -21.56 -5.59
C LEU A 586 -0.70 -20.87 -5.91
N ALA A 587 -0.56 -20.42 -7.15
CA ALA A 587 0.52 -19.52 -7.54
C ALA A 587 0.33 -18.16 -6.85
N GLY A 588 1.40 -17.65 -6.26
CA GLY A 588 1.37 -16.44 -5.44
C GLY A 588 1.38 -15.14 -6.24
N PHE A 589 1.60 -14.05 -5.55
CA PHE A 589 1.45 -12.66 -5.94
C PHE A 589 2.12 -12.29 -7.28
N TYR A 590 3.38 -12.68 -7.50
CA TYR A 590 4.15 -12.40 -8.72
C TYR A 590 4.29 -13.62 -9.64
N GLU A 591 3.57 -14.70 -9.35
CA GLU A 591 3.63 -15.99 -10.05
C GLU A 591 2.40 -16.24 -10.92
N SER A 592 1.42 -15.35 -10.87
CA SER A 592 0.16 -15.39 -11.62
C SER A 592 -0.04 -14.10 -12.40
N SER A 593 -0.73 -14.21 -13.55
CA SER A 593 -1.30 -13.06 -14.26
C SER A 593 -2.69 -12.75 -13.73
N GLY A 594 -3.11 -11.50 -13.85
CA GLY A 594 -4.43 -11.07 -13.41
C GLY A 594 -4.65 -9.58 -13.60
N THR A 595 -5.76 -9.08 -13.06
CA THR A 595 -6.17 -7.68 -13.11
C THR A 595 -6.55 -7.18 -11.72
N HIS A 596 -6.10 -5.98 -11.40
CA HIS A 596 -6.44 -5.23 -10.21
C HIS A 596 -7.16 -3.94 -10.62
N ILE A 597 -8.30 -3.64 -10.02
CA ILE A 597 -8.95 -2.35 -10.18
C ILE A 597 -8.47 -1.43 -9.05
N ASN A 598 -7.74 -0.39 -9.42
CA ASN A 598 -7.14 0.52 -8.45
C ASN A 598 -8.14 1.53 -7.89
N PHE A 599 -7.68 2.38 -6.97
CA PHE A 599 -8.47 3.43 -6.32
C PHE A 599 -9.22 4.35 -7.32
N ASP A 600 -8.61 4.66 -8.45
CA ASP A 600 -9.20 5.50 -9.50
C ASP A 600 -10.22 4.74 -10.38
N GLY A 601 -10.49 3.47 -10.07
CA GLY A 601 -11.37 2.62 -10.87
C GLY A 601 -10.73 2.12 -12.17
N VAL A 602 -9.42 2.28 -12.33
CA VAL A 602 -8.68 1.85 -13.52
C VAL A 602 -8.27 0.38 -13.39
N ALA A 603 -8.64 -0.42 -14.36
CA ALA A 603 -8.19 -1.80 -14.46
C ALA A 603 -6.72 -1.87 -14.88
N GLN A 604 -5.88 -2.40 -14.01
CA GLN A 604 -4.45 -2.59 -14.23
C GLN A 604 -4.17 -4.09 -14.38
N SER A 605 -3.92 -4.54 -15.61
CA SER A 605 -3.55 -5.93 -15.88
C SER A 605 -2.04 -6.13 -15.74
N PHE A 606 -1.66 -7.31 -15.28
CA PHE A 606 -0.26 -7.69 -15.07
C PHE A 606 -0.01 -9.14 -15.47
N SER A 607 1.24 -9.43 -15.84
CA SER A 607 1.70 -10.77 -16.18
C SER A 607 2.50 -11.39 -15.03
N ALA A 608 2.55 -12.72 -14.99
CA ALA A 608 3.42 -13.43 -14.06
C ALA A 608 4.90 -13.07 -14.32
N SER A 609 5.61 -12.72 -13.27
CA SER A 609 7.04 -12.40 -13.31
C SER A 609 7.92 -13.66 -13.28
N VAL A 610 7.45 -14.69 -12.59
CA VAL A 610 8.10 -16.01 -12.44
C VAL A 610 7.04 -17.10 -12.43
N LYS A 611 7.45 -18.33 -12.67
CA LYS A 611 6.59 -19.50 -12.50
C LYS A 611 6.46 -19.82 -11.01
N GLY A 612 5.28 -20.20 -10.56
CA GLY A 612 5.05 -20.70 -9.21
C GLY A 612 5.86 -21.96 -8.89
N PRO A 613 6.23 -22.18 -7.62
CA PRO A 613 7.05 -23.30 -7.19
C PRO A 613 6.26 -24.62 -7.22
N GLY A 614 6.97 -25.73 -7.37
CA GLY A 614 6.37 -27.06 -7.40
C GLY A 614 5.30 -27.20 -8.49
N ASP A 615 4.15 -27.72 -8.09
CA ASP A 615 2.97 -27.91 -8.95
C ASP A 615 1.95 -26.80 -8.85
N SER A 616 2.25 -25.69 -8.16
CA SER A 616 1.30 -24.57 -7.99
C SER A 616 0.83 -24.01 -9.32
N LYS A 617 -0.44 -23.58 -9.37
CA LYS A 617 -1.12 -23.07 -10.57
C LYS A 617 -1.80 -21.73 -10.28
N PRO A 618 -1.94 -20.86 -11.30
CA PRO A 618 -2.79 -19.68 -11.22
C PRO A 618 -4.23 -20.04 -10.83
N GLY A 619 -4.84 -19.24 -9.95
CA GLY A 619 -6.18 -19.49 -9.42
C GLY A 619 -7.25 -19.64 -10.51
N TRP A 620 -7.23 -18.75 -11.53
CA TRP A 620 -8.17 -18.83 -12.63
C TRP A 620 -8.12 -20.19 -13.38
N LYS A 621 -6.94 -20.84 -13.48
CA LYS A 621 -6.80 -22.15 -14.10
C LYS A 621 -7.38 -23.25 -13.24
N ILE A 622 -7.17 -23.19 -11.91
CA ILE A 622 -7.71 -24.17 -10.98
C ILE A 622 -9.23 -24.11 -10.99
N ILE A 623 -9.80 -22.90 -10.89
CA ILE A 623 -11.27 -22.70 -10.88
C ILE A 623 -11.89 -23.19 -12.20
N LYS A 624 -11.26 -22.89 -13.34
CA LYS A 624 -11.70 -23.37 -14.65
C LYS A 624 -11.79 -24.91 -14.66
N VAL A 625 -10.75 -25.61 -14.23
CA VAL A 625 -10.74 -27.08 -14.21
C VAL A 625 -11.77 -27.65 -13.24
N LEU A 626 -11.97 -27.03 -12.07
CA LEU A 626 -13.05 -27.40 -11.13
C LEU A 626 -14.43 -27.26 -11.80
N ALA A 627 -14.65 -26.18 -12.56
CA ALA A 627 -15.90 -25.97 -13.28
C ALA A 627 -16.10 -26.99 -14.41
N ASP A 628 -15.04 -27.33 -15.16
CA ASP A 628 -15.06 -28.36 -16.20
C ASP A 628 -15.48 -29.75 -15.61
N ILE A 629 -14.90 -30.14 -14.44
CA ILE A 629 -15.26 -31.42 -13.77
C ILE A 629 -16.68 -31.38 -13.20
N LEU A 630 -17.18 -30.19 -12.83
CA LEU A 630 -18.56 -29.99 -12.41
C LEU A 630 -19.55 -29.91 -13.58
N GLU A 631 -19.06 -30.00 -14.83
CA GLU A 631 -19.84 -29.91 -16.06
C GLU A 631 -20.57 -28.55 -16.20
N LEU A 632 -19.96 -27.47 -15.70
CA LEU A 632 -20.49 -26.12 -15.81
C LEU A 632 -20.11 -25.47 -17.15
N ASN A 633 -21.07 -24.86 -17.82
CA ASN A 633 -20.85 -24.21 -19.12
C ASN A 633 -20.27 -22.79 -18.98
N GLY A 634 -19.57 -22.32 -20.01
CA GLY A 634 -19.09 -20.95 -20.10
C GLY A 634 -17.73 -20.71 -19.41
N PHE A 635 -16.92 -21.76 -19.26
CA PHE A 635 -15.55 -21.69 -18.72
C PHE A 635 -14.47 -22.03 -19.77
N GLU A 636 -14.78 -21.88 -21.06
CA GLU A 636 -13.91 -22.25 -22.19
C GLU A 636 -12.80 -21.20 -22.44
N TYR A 637 -12.15 -20.72 -21.37
CA TYR A 637 -11.07 -19.73 -21.44
C TYR A 637 -9.71 -20.38 -21.72
N THR A 638 -8.90 -19.75 -22.53
CA THR A 638 -7.53 -20.19 -22.84
C THR A 638 -6.46 -19.38 -22.09
N ASP A 639 -6.76 -18.13 -21.77
CA ASP A 639 -5.87 -17.24 -21.03
C ASP A 639 -6.66 -16.31 -20.07
N SER A 640 -5.93 -15.62 -19.17
CA SER A 640 -6.53 -14.72 -18.17
C SER A 640 -7.12 -13.46 -18.81
N THR A 641 -6.66 -13.04 -19.97
CA THR A 641 -7.15 -11.81 -20.62
C THR A 641 -8.60 -11.99 -21.05
N GLN A 642 -8.94 -13.16 -21.60
CA GLN A 642 -10.33 -13.48 -21.96
C GLN A 642 -11.25 -13.46 -20.74
N VAL A 643 -10.77 -13.94 -19.60
CA VAL A 643 -11.53 -13.89 -18.33
C VAL A 643 -11.72 -12.45 -17.87
N ALA A 644 -10.66 -11.62 -17.97
CA ALA A 644 -10.71 -10.20 -17.61
C ALA A 644 -11.67 -9.42 -18.51
N ASP A 645 -11.67 -9.67 -19.81
CA ASP A 645 -12.56 -9.01 -20.77
C ASP A 645 -14.03 -9.29 -20.43
N ASP A 646 -14.38 -10.55 -20.16
CA ASP A 646 -15.72 -10.93 -19.72
C ASP A 646 -16.09 -10.27 -18.38
N ALA A 647 -15.19 -10.29 -17.40
CA ALA A 647 -15.40 -9.69 -16.09
C ALA A 647 -15.61 -8.17 -16.18
N LEU A 648 -14.81 -7.48 -16.98
CA LEU A 648 -14.93 -6.03 -17.20
C LEU A 648 -16.19 -5.64 -17.97
N SER A 649 -16.69 -6.53 -18.84
CA SER A 649 -17.92 -6.32 -19.60
C SER A 649 -19.19 -6.39 -18.73
N MET A 650 -19.10 -6.96 -17.53
CA MET A 650 -20.23 -6.99 -16.61
C MET A 650 -20.67 -5.57 -16.26
N SER A 651 -21.96 -5.29 -16.45
CA SER A 651 -22.54 -4.06 -15.92
C SER A 651 -22.46 -4.10 -14.39
N SER A 652 -21.75 -3.16 -13.78
CA SER A 652 -21.85 -2.97 -12.33
C SER A 652 -23.33 -2.72 -12.00
N ALA A 653 -23.87 -3.48 -11.06
CA ALA A 653 -25.20 -3.22 -10.54
C ALA A 653 -25.19 -1.88 -9.78
N ASN A 654 -25.25 -0.78 -10.53
CA ASN A 654 -25.39 0.58 -9.99
C ASN A 654 -26.83 0.75 -9.48
N ASN A 655 -27.11 0.22 -8.31
CA ASN A 655 -28.22 0.71 -7.53
C ASN A 655 -27.68 1.80 -6.58
N ASN A 656 -27.87 3.07 -6.93
CA ASN A 656 -27.44 4.22 -6.13
C ASN A 656 -28.28 4.46 -4.86
N ASP A 657 -29.17 3.55 -4.52
CA ASP A 657 -29.98 3.69 -3.32
C ASP A 657 -29.21 3.13 -2.11
N LEU A 658 -28.48 3.99 -1.42
CA LEU A 658 -28.01 3.71 -0.07
C LEU A 658 -29.24 3.34 0.78
N VAL A 659 -29.27 2.13 1.30
CA VAL A 659 -30.39 1.69 2.16
C VAL A 659 -30.37 2.59 3.40
N LYS A 660 -31.42 3.39 3.58
CA LYS A 660 -31.63 4.13 4.84
C LYS A 660 -31.98 3.11 5.91
N ASN A 661 -30.95 2.64 6.60
CA ASN A 661 -31.16 1.76 7.74
C ASN A 661 -31.76 2.57 8.88
N ASN A 662 -32.75 2.00 9.57
CA ASN A 662 -33.23 2.54 10.83
C ASN A 662 -32.03 2.53 11.80
N ILE A 663 -31.58 3.71 12.21
CA ILE A 663 -30.44 3.91 13.10
C ILE A 663 -30.67 3.08 14.37
N LYS A 664 -29.87 2.08 14.59
CA LYS A 664 -29.88 1.31 15.84
C LYS A 664 -29.19 2.15 16.91
N GLU A 665 -29.81 2.29 18.08
CA GLU A 665 -29.10 2.80 19.27
C GLU A 665 -27.95 1.85 19.57
N THR A 666 -26.73 2.38 19.58
CA THR A 666 -25.54 1.60 19.98
C THR A 666 -25.52 1.46 21.50
N ASP A 667 -25.20 0.27 21.99
CA ASP A 667 -25.00 0.02 23.43
C ASP A 667 -23.67 0.65 23.88
N ASP A 668 -23.73 1.88 24.36
CA ASP A 668 -22.58 2.64 24.83
C ASP A 668 -21.96 2.09 26.14
N SER A 669 -22.56 1.05 26.73
CA SER A 669 -22.15 0.50 28.05
C SER A 669 -20.96 -0.45 27.97
N LYS A 670 -20.54 -0.92 26.77
CA LYS A 670 -19.45 -1.87 26.59
C LYS A 670 -18.20 -1.21 26.03
N VAL A 671 -17.06 -1.55 26.58
CA VAL A 671 -15.76 -1.14 26.01
C VAL A 671 -15.58 -1.79 24.62
N ALA A 672 -15.34 -0.98 23.60
CA ALA A 672 -15.06 -1.47 22.26
C ALA A 672 -13.60 -1.90 22.14
N VAL A 673 -13.36 -2.97 21.40
CA VAL A 673 -12.00 -3.40 21.04
C VAL A 673 -11.81 -3.20 19.54
N HIS A 674 -10.82 -2.39 19.20
CA HIS A 674 -10.39 -2.20 17.84
C HIS A 674 -9.07 -2.90 17.60
N TRP A 675 -9.04 -3.81 16.61
CA TRP A 675 -7.84 -4.52 16.19
C TRP A 675 -7.31 -3.92 14.90
N GLN A 676 -6.07 -3.45 14.93
CA GLN A 676 -5.33 -3.06 13.74
C GLN A 676 -4.10 -3.97 13.59
N TYR A 677 -4.02 -4.68 12.47
CA TYR A 677 -2.79 -5.39 12.13
C TYR A 677 -1.70 -4.43 11.66
N SER A 678 -0.45 -4.78 11.96
CA SER A 678 0.69 -4.12 11.34
C SER A 678 0.51 -4.11 9.81
N PRO A 679 0.86 -3.01 9.10
CA PRO A 679 0.80 -2.96 7.64
C PRO A 679 1.68 -4.03 6.97
N TYR A 680 2.58 -4.65 7.73
CA TYR A 680 3.40 -5.78 7.29
C TYR A 680 2.84 -7.14 7.71
N ALA A 681 1.61 -7.17 8.22
CA ALA A 681 0.87 -8.38 8.55
C ALA A 681 -0.52 -8.47 7.85
N ILE A 682 -0.79 -7.64 6.86
CA ILE A 682 -2.11 -7.51 6.20
C ILE A 682 -2.45 -8.66 5.25
N ASP A 683 -1.45 -9.37 4.73
CA ASP A 683 -1.64 -10.51 3.83
C ASP A 683 -0.58 -11.58 4.03
N GLY A 684 -0.78 -12.75 3.41
CA GLY A 684 0.06 -13.92 3.60
C GLY A 684 1.50 -13.73 3.14
N ILE A 685 1.75 -12.91 2.11
CA ILE A 685 3.09 -12.67 1.59
C ILE A 685 3.87 -11.69 2.48
N THR A 686 3.24 -10.61 2.93
CA THR A 686 3.89 -9.63 3.82
C THR A 686 4.25 -10.22 5.16
N ARG A 687 3.36 -11.04 5.75
CA ARG A 687 3.63 -11.75 7.02
C ARG A 687 4.86 -12.63 6.98
N LYS A 688 5.21 -13.14 5.81
CA LYS A 688 6.32 -14.08 5.58
C LYS A 688 7.57 -13.38 5.02
N ALA A 689 7.54 -12.07 4.82
CA ALA A 689 8.70 -11.27 4.39
C ALA A 689 9.57 -10.91 5.60
N LYS A 690 10.66 -11.62 5.79
CA LYS A 690 11.53 -11.56 6.98
C LYS A 690 12.00 -10.13 7.28
N ALA A 691 12.49 -9.41 6.29
CA ALA A 691 13.02 -8.06 6.50
C ALA A 691 11.94 -7.09 6.98
N LEU A 692 10.70 -7.20 6.49
CA LEU A 692 9.58 -6.40 6.97
C LEU A 692 9.24 -6.71 8.43
N GLN A 693 9.24 -7.99 8.81
CA GLN A 693 8.93 -8.42 10.18
C GLN A 693 10.02 -8.00 11.20
N GLU A 694 11.24 -7.73 10.76
CA GLU A 694 12.33 -7.26 11.61
C GLU A 694 12.30 -5.74 11.87
N THR A 695 11.45 -4.99 11.16
CA THR A 695 11.30 -3.54 11.36
C THR A 695 10.51 -3.21 12.64
N PRO A 696 10.61 -1.97 13.17
CA PRO A 696 9.73 -1.52 14.27
C PRO A 696 8.25 -1.62 13.92
N ILE A 697 7.86 -1.25 12.69
CA ILE A 697 6.47 -1.37 12.20
C ILE A 697 6.02 -2.84 12.16
N GLY A 698 6.88 -3.76 11.72
CA GLY A 698 6.58 -5.19 11.69
C GLY A 698 6.42 -5.82 13.08
N LYS A 699 7.06 -5.22 14.11
CA LYS A 699 7.05 -5.70 15.50
C LYS A 699 6.03 -5.00 16.41
N MET A 700 5.21 -4.11 15.87
CA MET A 700 4.18 -3.44 16.68
C MET A 700 3.26 -4.44 17.36
N ASN A 701 3.18 -4.38 18.68
CA ASN A 701 2.39 -5.30 19.50
C ASN A 701 2.03 -4.68 20.86
N ASP A 702 1.10 -3.73 20.84
CA ASP A 702 0.66 -2.97 22.02
C ASP A 702 -0.85 -2.84 22.07
N ALA A 703 -1.45 -2.97 23.23
CA ALA A 703 -2.85 -2.67 23.51
C ALA A 703 -2.95 -1.31 24.22
N PHE A 704 -3.29 -0.27 23.47
CA PHE A 704 -3.42 1.09 23.99
C PHE A 704 -4.80 1.31 24.61
N ILE A 705 -4.84 1.87 25.83
CA ILE A 705 -6.08 2.20 26.53
C ILE A 705 -5.92 3.54 27.28
N SER A 706 -7.02 4.29 27.44
CA SER A 706 -7.04 5.46 28.31
C SER A 706 -7.03 5.05 29.79
N LEU A 707 -6.62 5.96 30.67
CA LEU A 707 -6.63 5.69 32.11
C LEU A 707 -8.05 5.39 32.65
N ALA A 708 -9.07 6.04 32.08
CA ALA A 708 -10.47 5.79 32.42
C ALA A 708 -10.88 4.36 32.07
N THR A 709 -10.59 3.93 30.82
CA THR A 709 -10.88 2.57 30.32
C THR A 709 -10.07 1.51 31.08
N ALA A 710 -8.80 1.79 31.44
CA ALA A 710 -7.96 0.91 32.22
C ALA A 710 -8.56 0.63 33.61
N LYS A 711 -9.08 1.66 34.29
CA LYS A 711 -9.76 1.52 35.56
C LYS A 711 -11.05 0.68 35.46
N GLU A 712 -11.83 0.90 34.43
CA GLU A 712 -13.06 0.14 34.15
C GLU A 712 -12.77 -1.35 33.96
N LEU A 713 -11.75 -1.66 33.15
CA LEU A 713 -11.32 -3.05 32.86
C LEU A 713 -10.43 -3.67 33.95
N LYS A 714 -10.04 -2.87 34.97
CA LYS A 714 -9.10 -3.27 36.05
C LYS A 714 -7.75 -3.76 35.50
N LEU A 715 -7.23 -3.04 34.51
CA LEU A 715 -5.93 -3.30 33.88
C LEU A 715 -4.91 -2.26 34.32
N SER A 716 -3.66 -2.69 34.43
CA SER A 716 -2.49 -1.87 34.77
C SER A 716 -1.52 -1.83 33.58
N GLU A 717 -0.59 -0.87 33.59
CA GLU A 717 0.51 -0.80 32.63
C GLU A 717 1.29 -2.13 32.58
N GLY A 718 1.46 -2.70 31.40
CA GLY A 718 2.18 -3.96 31.17
C GLY A 718 1.36 -5.23 31.40
N ASP A 719 0.10 -5.16 31.88
CA ASP A 719 -0.79 -6.32 31.91
C ASP A 719 -1.04 -6.85 30.49
N LEU A 720 -1.44 -8.10 30.35
CA LEU A 720 -1.74 -8.67 29.05
C LEU A 720 -3.24 -8.60 28.76
N TYR A 721 -3.59 -7.95 27.64
CA TYR A 721 -4.93 -7.94 27.09
C TYR A 721 -4.97 -8.82 25.82
N HIS A 722 -5.65 -9.96 25.87
CA HIS A 722 -5.61 -10.99 24.79
C HIS A 722 -4.19 -11.37 24.36
N GLY A 723 -3.23 -11.43 25.28
CA GLY A 723 -1.84 -11.78 25.02
C GLY A 723 -0.95 -10.63 24.51
N VAL A 724 -1.51 -9.42 24.42
CA VAL A 724 -0.80 -8.20 23.99
C VAL A 724 -0.56 -7.29 25.20
N PRO A 725 0.66 -6.74 25.41
CA PRO A 725 0.93 -5.88 26.55
C PRO A 725 0.12 -4.57 26.48
N VAL A 726 -0.45 -4.18 27.62
CA VAL A 726 -1.24 -2.96 27.79
C VAL A 726 -0.31 -1.77 27.98
N SER A 727 -0.57 -0.72 27.23
CA SER A 727 0.03 0.61 27.38
C SER A 727 -1.07 1.64 27.68
N ILE A 728 -0.98 2.27 28.88
CA ILE A 728 -1.95 3.29 29.30
C ILE A 728 -1.55 4.63 28.70
N ASN A 729 -2.40 5.13 27.79
CA ASN A 729 -2.09 6.32 27.00
C ASN A 729 -3.35 7.16 26.70
N GLU A 730 -3.30 8.44 27.03
CA GLU A 730 -4.40 9.40 26.78
C GLU A 730 -4.60 9.74 25.29
N THR A 731 -3.83 9.15 24.39
CA THR A 731 -4.02 9.26 22.94
C THR A 731 -5.09 8.32 22.40
N VAL A 732 -5.79 7.54 23.24
CA VAL A 732 -6.86 6.63 22.89
C VAL A 732 -8.19 7.13 23.45
N ALA A 733 -9.26 6.98 22.68
CA ALA A 733 -10.61 7.35 23.09
C ALA A 733 -11.06 6.55 24.34
N GLU A 734 -11.76 7.22 25.25
CA GLU A 734 -12.41 6.55 26.38
C GLU A 734 -13.45 5.53 25.88
N GLY A 735 -13.55 4.38 26.56
CA GLY A 735 -14.42 3.28 26.17
C GLY A 735 -13.90 2.47 24.97
N CYS A 736 -12.60 2.62 24.62
CA CYS A 736 -11.94 1.88 23.55
C CYS A 736 -10.64 1.24 24.03
N VAL A 737 -10.38 -0.02 23.60
CA VAL A 737 -9.06 -0.66 23.60
C VAL A 737 -8.60 -0.72 22.16
N PHE A 738 -7.48 -0.07 21.85
CA PHE A 738 -6.86 -0.07 20.54
C PHE A 738 -5.69 -1.05 20.52
N VAL A 739 -5.87 -2.19 19.88
CA VAL A 739 -4.83 -3.23 19.78
C VAL A 739 -4.11 -3.12 18.47
N HIS A 740 -2.83 -2.78 18.50
CA HIS A 740 -1.94 -2.78 17.36
C HIS A 740 -1.04 -4.02 17.44
N THR A 741 -1.15 -4.95 16.51
CA THR A 741 -0.46 -6.24 16.62
C THR A 741 -0.03 -6.80 15.26
N TYR A 742 1.04 -7.58 15.29
CA TYR A 742 1.44 -8.47 14.17
C TYR A 742 0.94 -9.90 14.40
N GLN A 743 0.40 -10.21 15.58
CA GLN A 743 -0.09 -11.53 15.94
C GLN A 743 -1.55 -11.70 15.55
N SER A 744 -1.96 -12.93 15.26
CA SER A 744 -3.37 -13.26 15.04
C SER A 744 -4.20 -12.99 16.29
N ARG A 745 -5.48 -12.69 16.09
CA ARG A 745 -6.45 -12.60 17.18
C ARG A 745 -6.58 -13.98 17.83
N LYS A 746 -5.97 -14.15 18.99
CA LYS A 746 -6.25 -15.33 19.81
C LYS A 746 -7.52 -15.02 20.59
N GLY A 747 -8.57 -15.78 20.29
CA GLY A 747 -9.86 -15.65 20.94
C GLY A 747 -9.84 -15.94 22.43
#